data_6171e9ea76a9f8ac7d97c344bb0e4e66
#
_entry.id   6171e9ea76a9f8ac7d97c344bb0e4e66
#
_cell.length_a   1.000
_cell.length_b   1.000
_cell.length_c   1.000
_cell.angle_alpha   90.00
_cell.angle_beta   90.00
_cell.angle_gamma   90.00
#
_symmetry.space_group_name_H-M   'P 1'
#
loop_
_entity.id
_entity.type
_entity.pdbx_description
1 polymer ?
#
loop_
_entity_poly.entity_id
_entity_poly.type
_entity_poly.pdbx_seq_one_letter_code
_entity_poly.pdbx_strand_id
1 'polypeptide(L)'
;MSYRLGVDVGGTFTDVLLVEEGSGSTWRAKTASTPADQAVGVLHGIGQVCAAAGIGLSEVAQVLHGTTVATNAILEGKGATVGLVTTKGFRQVLQIARSFVPGGLAGWIIWPKPEPLADLENTVEVDERIATDGTVVRPLDEDDVRAQLTRLAGRDIQALAVSLINSFADPAHERRIAEIAAEVLPGVPISLSSDVLPEMREYERTLTTVANGYVQPQVKRYVQTLSEQLAEGGVQGELAILRSDGGLQSAEGAIGSPVTMLLSGPAGGVTGAVWVAEQCGYRDLITFDMGGTSTDVALVQDLSPRIGRETKVGDLTVRASSVDVRTVGAGGGSIAHVPELTKALRVGPQSAGADPGPAAYGKGGVEPTVTDANVVLGYLPSSLAGGEIALDVEAARASVGKVAEAIGLESPEAAAAGIVDIVNENMLGGLRLVSVQQGFDPRDFALVAFGGAGPLHANALGRLTGAWPVIVPPSPGVLCALGDATTGRRDESARTVLRRFADLSGSDLVGILRELADDAGQRLADQGLPREEQTVTYQVDVRYHGQGFEIPVVVDPSWLDDADAAFGRLGETFDAEHNRLFSFLLSVDHELVNARATVTGPKPDVAPVRLEDGDGDPSPALVTEHPIHVGGEQVPANVYDRARLRAGDVVRGPAIVTEMDSTTLVLPGHAATVHPSGSLLITPEA
;
A
#
# COMPACT_ATOMS: atom_id res chain seq x y z
N MET A 1 -27.31 16.40 -1.41
CA MET A 1 -25.85 16.48 -1.40
C MET A 1 -25.40 15.24 -0.69
N SER A 2 -24.41 14.52 -1.23
CA SER A 2 -23.85 13.31 -0.63
C SER A 2 -22.41 13.57 -0.23
N TYR A 3 -22.01 13.15 0.96
CA TYR A 3 -20.67 13.35 1.48
C TYR A 3 -19.99 12.02 1.66
N ARG A 4 -18.76 11.91 1.13
CA ARG A 4 -17.86 10.77 1.31
C ARG A 4 -16.73 11.15 2.24
N LEU A 5 -16.34 10.25 3.11
CA LEU A 5 -15.32 10.50 4.10
C LEU A 5 -14.21 9.47 3.94
N GLY A 6 -13.04 9.90 3.50
CA GLY A 6 -11.82 9.10 3.48
C GLY A 6 -11.07 9.25 4.80
N VAL A 7 -10.61 8.13 5.35
CA VAL A 7 -9.86 8.11 6.61
C VAL A 7 -8.67 7.18 6.48
N ASP A 8 -7.46 7.71 6.60
CA ASP A 8 -6.23 6.90 6.66
C ASP A 8 -5.60 6.99 8.05
N VAL A 9 -5.44 5.84 8.70
CA VAL A 9 -4.82 5.74 10.02
C VAL A 9 -3.38 5.26 9.88
N GLY A 10 -2.46 6.21 9.94
CA GLY A 10 -1.03 5.94 10.04
C GLY A 10 -0.55 5.71 11.48
N GLY A 11 0.73 5.37 11.62
CA GLY A 11 1.35 5.14 12.94
C GLY A 11 1.46 6.40 13.81
N THR A 12 1.48 7.59 13.22
CA THR A 12 1.69 8.87 13.91
C THR A 12 0.46 9.78 13.85
N PHE A 13 -0.16 9.88 12.68
CA PHE A 13 -1.31 10.73 12.42
C PHE A 13 -2.45 9.92 11.80
N THR A 14 -3.66 10.38 12.07
CA THR A 14 -4.90 9.97 11.41
C THR A 14 -5.30 11.11 10.49
N ASP A 15 -5.34 10.83 9.21
CA ASP A 15 -5.69 11.76 8.16
C ASP A 15 -7.16 11.56 7.77
N VAL A 16 -7.94 12.64 7.75
CA VAL A 16 -9.37 12.60 7.47
C VAL A 16 -9.69 13.64 6.39
N LEU A 17 -10.37 13.18 5.35
CA LEU A 17 -10.83 14.02 4.26
C LEU A 17 -12.32 13.80 4.01
N LEU A 18 -13.10 14.89 4.10
CA LEU A 18 -14.50 14.92 3.69
C LEU A 18 -14.59 15.49 2.28
N VAL A 19 -15.34 14.81 1.41
CA VAL A 19 -15.56 15.21 0.02
C VAL A 19 -17.05 15.37 -0.24
N GLU A 20 -17.48 16.50 -0.78
CA GLU A 20 -18.82 16.68 -1.32
C GLU A 20 -18.86 16.23 -2.78
N GLU A 21 -19.64 15.18 -3.09
CA GLU A 21 -19.63 14.54 -4.42
C GLU A 21 -19.99 15.53 -5.54
N GLY A 22 -20.96 16.33 -5.46
CA GLY A 22 -21.41 17.18 -6.56
C GLY A 22 -20.50 18.39 -6.88
N SER A 23 -19.86 18.97 -5.87
CA SER A 23 -19.01 20.17 -6.03
C SER A 23 -17.52 19.85 -6.04
N GLY A 24 -17.14 18.70 -5.51
CA GLY A 24 -15.74 18.35 -5.25
C GLY A 24 -15.10 19.14 -4.10
N SER A 25 -15.89 19.93 -3.35
CA SER A 25 -15.39 20.65 -2.19
C SER A 25 -14.85 19.66 -1.15
N THR A 26 -13.70 20.02 -0.55
CA THR A 26 -13.03 19.15 0.42
C THR A 26 -12.76 19.86 1.72
N TRP A 27 -12.89 19.14 2.83
CA TRP A 27 -12.48 19.56 4.16
C TRP A 27 -11.56 18.51 4.74
N ARG A 28 -10.51 18.92 5.40
CA ARG A 28 -9.45 18.04 5.89
C ARG A 28 -9.16 18.25 7.36
N ALA A 29 -8.79 17.19 8.04
CA ALA A 29 -8.23 17.22 9.38
C ALA A 29 -7.07 16.23 9.48
N LYS A 30 -6.09 16.58 10.31
CA LYS A 30 -4.97 15.74 10.66
C LYS A 30 -4.88 15.69 12.17
N THR A 31 -5.14 14.52 12.76
CA THR A 31 -5.13 14.31 14.21
C THR A 31 -4.02 13.36 14.61
N ALA A 32 -3.54 13.43 15.85
CA ALA A 32 -2.60 12.44 16.36
C ALA A 32 -3.30 11.07 16.43
N SER A 33 -2.64 10.03 15.92
CA SER A 33 -3.14 8.66 16.08
C SER A 33 -3.16 8.26 17.55
N THR A 34 -4.15 7.45 17.92
CA THR A 34 -4.34 6.93 19.27
C THR A 34 -4.04 5.41 19.27
N PRO A 35 -2.78 4.97 19.44
CA PRO A 35 -2.40 3.57 19.24
C PRO A 35 -3.13 2.59 20.16
N ALA A 36 -3.56 3.03 21.34
CA ALA A 36 -4.31 2.20 22.29
C ALA A 36 -5.76 1.93 21.82
N ASP A 37 -6.37 2.90 21.12
CA ASP A 37 -7.70 2.80 20.50
C ASP A 37 -7.76 3.75 19.29
N GLN A 38 -7.49 3.21 18.12
CA GLN A 38 -7.43 4.01 16.88
C GLN A 38 -8.77 4.64 16.50
N ALA A 39 -9.89 4.07 16.95
CA ALA A 39 -11.22 4.60 16.65
C ALA A 39 -11.45 5.99 17.27
N VAL A 40 -10.84 6.29 18.41
CA VAL A 40 -10.93 7.62 19.06
C VAL A 40 -10.35 8.71 18.16
N GLY A 41 -9.17 8.49 17.58
CA GLY A 41 -8.54 9.43 16.64
C GLY A 41 -9.38 9.65 15.37
N VAL A 42 -9.94 8.56 14.84
CA VAL A 42 -10.86 8.59 13.69
C VAL A 42 -12.08 9.46 13.96
N LEU A 43 -12.82 9.20 15.04
CA LEU A 43 -14.04 9.95 15.38
C LEU A 43 -13.74 11.43 15.66
N HIS A 44 -12.61 11.72 16.30
CA HIS A 44 -12.20 13.11 16.52
C HIS A 44 -11.96 13.83 15.19
N GLY A 45 -11.22 13.24 14.26
CA GLY A 45 -10.98 13.81 12.93
C GLY A 45 -12.28 13.98 12.12
N ILE A 46 -13.18 13.00 12.16
CA ILE A 46 -14.51 13.08 11.52
C ILE A 46 -15.29 14.26 12.07
N GLY A 47 -15.34 14.43 13.41
CA GLY A 47 -16.03 15.56 14.03
C GLY A 47 -15.46 16.91 13.58
N GLN A 48 -14.14 17.01 13.42
CA GLN A 48 -13.48 18.26 12.95
C GLN A 48 -13.87 18.61 11.51
N VAL A 49 -13.81 17.65 10.57
CA VAL A 49 -14.14 17.93 9.16
C VAL A 49 -15.62 18.23 8.96
N CYS A 50 -16.52 17.53 9.68
CA CYS A 50 -17.94 17.80 9.64
C CYS A 50 -18.27 19.20 10.20
N ALA A 51 -17.65 19.59 11.32
CA ALA A 51 -17.80 20.93 11.87
C ALA A 51 -17.28 22.01 10.92
N ALA A 52 -16.13 21.79 10.25
CA ALA A 52 -15.58 22.71 9.26
C ALA A 52 -16.48 22.84 8.02
N ALA A 53 -17.13 21.76 7.61
CA ALA A 53 -18.09 21.74 6.51
C ALA A 53 -19.48 22.31 6.89
N GLY A 54 -19.75 22.45 8.18
CA GLY A 54 -21.06 22.91 8.68
C GLY A 54 -22.17 21.86 8.54
N ILE A 55 -21.81 20.55 8.54
CA ILE A 55 -22.75 19.43 8.40
C ILE A 55 -22.82 18.58 9.66
N GLY A 56 -23.91 17.82 9.80
CA GLY A 56 -24.06 16.79 10.81
C GLY A 56 -23.47 15.45 10.37
N LEU A 57 -23.08 14.62 11.35
CA LEU A 57 -22.56 13.26 11.06
C LEU A 57 -23.53 12.37 10.28
N SER A 58 -24.85 12.60 10.41
CA SER A 58 -25.88 11.88 9.67
C SER A 58 -25.93 12.18 8.17
N GLU A 59 -25.25 13.23 7.70
CA GLU A 59 -25.16 13.58 6.29
C GLU A 59 -24.02 12.85 5.57
N VAL A 60 -23.13 12.20 6.32
CA VAL A 60 -22.04 11.36 5.76
C VAL A 60 -22.65 10.08 5.21
N ALA A 61 -22.57 9.90 3.90
CA ALA A 61 -23.14 8.73 3.21
C ALA A 61 -22.23 7.50 3.26
N GLN A 62 -20.92 7.70 3.29
CA GLN A 62 -19.94 6.60 3.33
C GLN A 62 -18.69 7.00 4.13
N VAL A 63 -18.19 6.06 4.92
CA VAL A 63 -16.89 6.13 5.60
C VAL A 63 -15.98 5.09 4.97
N LEU A 64 -14.90 5.56 4.36
CA LEU A 64 -13.97 4.77 3.54
C LEU A 64 -12.63 4.80 4.25
N HIS A 65 -12.17 3.64 4.71
CA HIS A 65 -11.16 3.60 5.75
C HIS A 65 -9.97 2.72 5.39
N GLY A 66 -8.79 3.34 5.27
CA GLY A 66 -7.48 2.70 5.28
C GLY A 66 -6.97 2.50 6.70
N THR A 67 -6.41 1.33 7.02
CA THR A 67 -5.93 1.04 8.37
C THR A 67 -4.67 0.20 8.38
N THR A 68 -3.81 0.46 9.36
CA THR A 68 -2.57 -0.30 9.59
C THR A 68 -2.70 -1.40 10.65
N VAL A 69 -3.90 -1.65 11.20
CA VAL A 69 -4.13 -2.62 12.30
C VAL A 69 -3.58 -4.01 11.98
N ALA A 70 -3.92 -4.55 10.79
CA ALA A 70 -3.44 -5.87 10.38
C ALA A 70 -1.91 -5.91 10.17
N THR A 71 -1.36 -4.87 9.55
CA THR A 71 0.07 -4.74 9.30
C THR A 71 0.85 -4.62 10.61
N ASN A 72 0.39 -3.77 11.54
CA ASN A 72 1.03 -3.58 12.84
C ASN A 72 0.97 -4.85 13.70
N ALA A 73 -0.14 -5.61 13.66
CA ALA A 73 -0.24 -6.88 14.37
C ALA A 73 0.88 -7.86 13.98
N ILE A 74 1.24 -7.91 12.69
CA ILE A 74 2.35 -8.74 12.19
C ILE A 74 3.70 -8.15 12.62
N LEU A 75 3.93 -6.85 12.38
CA LEU A 75 5.21 -6.20 12.64
C LEU A 75 5.61 -6.19 14.12
N GLU A 76 4.61 -6.06 15.01
CA GLU A 76 4.80 -6.03 16.46
C GLU A 76 4.75 -7.42 17.12
N GLY A 77 4.43 -8.46 16.35
CA GLY A 77 4.29 -9.82 16.88
C GLY A 77 3.12 -9.97 17.87
N LYS A 78 2.06 -9.16 17.72
CA LYS A 78 0.92 -9.08 18.64
C LYS A 78 -0.37 -9.73 18.10
N GLY A 79 -0.26 -10.67 17.18
CA GLY A 79 -1.44 -11.39 16.66
C GLY A 79 -1.95 -12.48 17.57
N ALA A 80 -2.94 -13.22 17.08
CA ALA A 80 -3.58 -14.30 17.79
C ALA A 80 -2.69 -15.54 17.89
N THR A 81 -2.86 -16.34 18.95
CA THR A 81 -2.33 -17.71 19.00
C THR A 81 -3.11 -18.59 18.02
N VAL A 82 -2.47 -19.00 16.92
CA VAL A 82 -3.11 -19.76 15.85
C VAL A 82 -2.91 -21.26 16.02
N GLY A 83 -4.02 -22.03 16.03
CA GLY A 83 -3.99 -23.45 15.79
C GLY A 83 -3.99 -23.76 14.30
N LEU A 84 -3.18 -24.71 13.85
CA LEU A 84 -3.13 -25.14 12.45
C LEU A 84 -3.52 -26.62 12.34
N VAL A 85 -4.50 -26.91 11.47
CA VAL A 85 -4.85 -28.27 11.04
C VAL A 85 -4.32 -28.47 9.62
N THR A 86 -3.55 -29.54 9.42
CA THR A 86 -2.99 -29.89 8.11
C THR A 86 -3.07 -31.38 7.83
N THR A 87 -2.87 -31.78 6.59
CA THR A 87 -2.80 -33.20 6.17
C THR A 87 -1.63 -33.92 6.83
N LYS A 88 -1.83 -35.17 7.23
CA LYS A 88 -0.81 -36.04 7.82
C LYS A 88 0.45 -36.14 6.94
N GLY A 89 1.61 -35.87 7.56
CA GLY A 89 2.91 -35.78 6.93
C GLY A 89 3.35 -34.35 6.58
N PHE A 90 2.51 -33.32 6.83
CA PHE A 90 2.79 -31.91 6.50
C PHE A 90 2.88 -30.99 7.72
N ARG A 91 2.98 -31.51 8.92
CA ARG A 91 3.03 -30.75 10.18
C ARG A 91 4.11 -29.67 10.18
N GLN A 92 5.21 -29.89 9.49
CA GLN A 92 6.36 -28.99 9.47
C GLN A 92 6.38 -28.06 8.23
N VAL A 93 5.25 -27.89 7.53
CA VAL A 93 5.18 -27.10 6.30
C VAL A 93 5.68 -25.67 6.51
N LEU A 94 5.33 -25.03 7.62
CA LEU A 94 5.77 -23.67 7.95
C LEU A 94 7.24 -23.59 8.35
N GLN A 95 7.76 -24.59 9.09
CA GLN A 95 9.16 -24.62 9.51
C GLN A 95 10.10 -24.95 8.34
N ILE A 96 9.69 -25.85 7.44
CA ILE A 96 10.46 -26.18 6.23
C ILE A 96 10.45 -24.96 5.28
N ALA A 97 9.31 -24.34 5.08
CA ALA A 97 9.13 -23.17 4.21
C ALA A 97 9.76 -23.39 2.81
N ARG A 98 10.26 -22.33 2.18
CA ARG A 98 11.08 -22.43 0.97
C ARG A 98 12.56 -22.52 1.35
N SER A 99 13.27 -23.52 0.79
CA SER A 99 14.70 -23.70 0.98
C SER A 99 15.50 -22.71 0.12
N PHE A 100 15.17 -21.42 0.24
CA PHE A 100 15.85 -20.35 -0.48
C PHE A 100 16.94 -19.74 0.42
N VAL A 101 18.18 -19.67 -0.10
CA VAL A 101 19.30 -18.99 0.55
C VAL A 101 19.60 -17.73 -0.25
N PRO A 102 19.43 -16.51 0.32
CA PRO A 102 19.78 -15.28 -0.36
C PRO A 102 21.28 -15.23 -0.66
N GLY A 103 21.68 -14.68 -1.82
CA GLY A 103 23.08 -14.46 -2.18
C GLY A 103 23.68 -15.46 -3.16
N GLY A 104 22.89 -16.30 -3.83
CA GLY A 104 23.33 -17.18 -4.91
C GLY A 104 24.34 -18.25 -4.45
N LEU A 105 25.39 -18.50 -5.25
CA LEU A 105 26.38 -19.54 -5.00
C LEU A 105 27.28 -19.30 -3.75
N ALA A 106 27.21 -18.14 -3.13
CA ALA A 106 27.94 -17.82 -1.89
C ALA A 106 27.22 -18.29 -0.61
N GLY A 107 26.40 -19.35 -0.68
CA GLY A 107 25.52 -19.91 0.35
C GLY A 107 26.18 -20.39 1.66
N TRP A 108 27.25 -19.73 2.11
CA TRP A 108 27.88 -19.91 3.43
C TRP A 108 27.23 -19.03 4.52
N ILE A 109 26.22 -18.21 4.13
CA ILE A 109 25.52 -17.36 5.08
C ILE A 109 24.44 -18.19 5.76
N ILE A 110 24.53 -18.28 7.08
CA ILE A 110 23.43 -18.79 7.91
C ILE A 110 22.31 -17.76 7.81
N TRP A 111 21.22 -18.12 7.11
CA TRP A 111 20.03 -17.30 7.02
C TRP A 111 19.00 -17.83 8.02
N PRO A 112 18.76 -17.13 9.14
CA PRO A 112 17.69 -17.53 10.05
C PRO A 112 16.35 -17.37 9.36
N LYS A 113 15.52 -18.41 9.36
CA LYS A 113 14.13 -18.29 8.93
C LYS A 113 13.34 -17.52 9.98
N PRO A 114 12.34 -16.70 9.57
CA PRO A 114 11.42 -16.09 10.52
C PRO A 114 10.70 -17.16 11.34
N GLU A 115 10.36 -16.83 12.59
CA GLU A 115 9.51 -17.70 13.40
C GLU A 115 8.13 -17.83 12.75
N PRO A 116 7.61 -19.07 12.63
CA PRO A 116 6.29 -19.29 12.07
C PRO A 116 5.18 -18.62 12.90
N LEU A 117 4.17 -18.04 12.24
CA LEU A 117 3.00 -17.44 12.90
C LEU A 117 2.10 -18.46 13.63
N ALA A 118 2.24 -19.74 13.32
CA ALA A 118 1.64 -20.85 14.08
C ALA A 118 2.75 -21.76 14.57
N ASP A 119 2.83 -21.93 15.88
CA ASP A 119 3.81 -22.80 16.51
C ASP A 119 3.63 -24.26 16.11
N LEU A 120 4.73 -25.00 16.02
CA LEU A 120 4.69 -26.44 15.75
C LEU A 120 3.87 -27.19 16.81
N GLU A 121 3.86 -26.73 18.05
CA GLU A 121 3.07 -27.33 19.11
C GLU A 121 1.56 -27.16 18.90
N ASN A 122 1.14 -26.07 18.26
CA ASN A 122 -0.24 -25.76 17.92
C ASN A 122 -0.62 -26.24 16.52
N THR A 123 0.27 -27.00 15.86
CA THR A 123 0.02 -27.63 14.56
C THR A 123 -0.33 -29.11 14.75
N VAL A 124 -1.50 -29.49 14.26
CA VAL A 124 -2.00 -30.88 14.29
C VAL A 124 -2.23 -31.41 12.89
N GLU A 125 -2.14 -32.73 12.76
CA GLU A 125 -2.33 -33.43 11.49
C GLU A 125 -3.60 -34.27 11.55
N VAL A 126 -4.31 -34.34 10.42
CA VAL A 126 -5.50 -35.19 10.24
C VAL A 126 -5.29 -36.18 9.13
N ASP A 127 -5.84 -37.38 9.28
CA ASP A 127 -5.70 -38.45 8.29
C ASP A 127 -6.74 -38.30 7.19
N GLU A 128 -6.29 -37.72 6.09
CA GLU A 128 -7.07 -37.47 4.88
C GLU A 128 -6.15 -37.30 3.67
N ARG A 129 -6.65 -37.38 2.43
CA ARG A 129 -5.92 -37.00 1.22
C ARG A 129 -6.83 -36.72 0.05
N ILE A 130 -6.66 -35.52 -0.56
CA ILE A 130 -7.20 -35.14 -1.86
C ILE A 130 -6.06 -35.20 -2.90
N ALA A 131 -6.33 -35.70 -4.10
CA ALA A 131 -5.42 -35.63 -5.24
C ALA A 131 -5.48 -34.28 -5.94
N THR A 132 -4.54 -34.00 -6.85
CA THR A 132 -4.47 -32.72 -7.59
C THR A 132 -5.66 -32.51 -8.55
N ASP A 133 -6.36 -33.58 -8.92
CA ASP A 133 -7.56 -33.56 -9.76
C ASP A 133 -8.87 -33.47 -8.94
N GLY A 134 -8.78 -33.32 -7.61
CA GLY A 134 -9.92 -33.26 -6.70
C GLY A 134 -10.45 -34.63 -6.25
N THR A 135 -9.91 -35.75 -6.74
CA THR A 135 -10.38 -37.08 -6.31
C THR A 135 -9.95 -37.38 -4.87
N VAL A 136 -10.85 -37.99 -4.09
CA VAL A 136 -10.57 -38.44 -2.72
C VAL A 136 -9.71 -39.67 -2.75
N VAL A 137 -8.42 -39.53 -2.40
CA VAL A 137 -7.48 -40.67 -2.26
C VAL A 137 -7.65 -41.37 -0.91
N ARG A 138 -7.89 -40.57 0.13
CA ARG A 138 -8.19 -41.03 1.48
C ARG A 138 -9.31 -40.21 2.08
N PRO A 139 -10.43 -40.83 2.48
CA PRO A 139 -11.52 -40.14 3.16
C PRO A 139 -11.04 -39.48 4.44
N LEU A 140 -11.72 -38.40 4.85
CA LEU A 140 -11.48 -37.72 6.10
C LEU A 140 -11.88 -38.62 7.29
N ASP A 141 -10.96 -38.83 8.22
CA ASP A 141 -11.22 -39.51 9.49
C ASP A 141 -11.75 -38.48 10.51
N GLU A 142 -13.09 -38.43 10.66
CA GLU A 142 -13.75 -37.45 11.55
C GLU A 142 -13.46 -37.71 13.04
N ASP A 143 -13.20 -38.94 13.44
CA ASP A 143 -12.84 -39.25 14.83
C ASP A 143 -11.44 -38.73 15.15
N ASP A 144 -10.48 -38.88 14.21
CA ASP A 144 -9.15 -38.26 14.32
C ASP A 144 -9.26 -36.73 14.36
N VAL A 145 -10.06 -36.12 13.46
CA VAL A 145 -10.32 -34.67 13.48
C VAL A 145 -10.79 -34.20 14.85
N ARG A 146 -11.81 -34.86 15.45
CA ARG A 146 -12.31 -34.49 16.77
C ARG A 146 -11.25 -34.62 17.85
N ALA A 147 -10.45 -35.67 17.80
CA ALA A 147 -9.35 -35.90 18.75
C ALA A 147 -8.29 -34.79 18.66
N GLN A 148 -7.88 -34.41 17.42
CA GLN A 148 -6.89 -33.37 17.20
C GLN A 148 -7.42 -31.97 17.59
N LEU A 149 -8.67 -31.64 17.28
CA LEU A 149 -9.29 -30.39 17.69
C LEU A 149 -9.45 -30.28 19.20
N THR A 150 -9.81 -31.39 19.89
CA THR A 150 -9.85 -31.47 21.34
C THR A 150 -8.47 -31.20 21.96
N ARG A 151 -7.41 -31.68 21.32
CA ARG A 151 -6.03 -31.39 21.74
C ARG A 151 -5.71 -29.90 21.62
N LEU A 152 -6.15 -29.23 20.53
CA LEU A 152 -5.98 -27.80 20.37
C LEU A 152 -6.81 -26.97 21.35
N ALA A 153 -8.01 -27.44 21.74
CA ALA A 153 -8.84 -26.79 22.76
C ALA A 153 -8.13 -26.60 24.11
N GLY A 154 -7.17 -27.49 24.43
CA GLY A 154 -6.35 -27.37 25.64
C GLY A 154 -5.15 -26.40 25.51
N ARG A 155 -5.02 -25.64 24.41
CA ARG A 155 -3.84 -24.81 24.13
C ARG A 155 -4.12 -23.32 23.98
N ASP A 156 -5.26 -22.85 24.47
CA ASP A 156 -5.68 -21.44 24.44
C ASP A 156 -5.53 -20.78 23.06
N ILE A 157 -5.83 -21.52 21.97
CA ILE A 157 -5.81 -20.96 20.63
C ILE A 157 -6.92 -19.92 20.47
N GLN A 158 -6.61 -18.84 19.78
CA GLN A 158 -7.50 -17.70 19.54
C GLN A 158 -8.04 -17.64 18.12
N ALA A 159 -7.44 -18.41 17.22
CA ALA A 159 -7.88 -18.59 15.83
C ALA A 159 -7.48 -19.98 15.35
N LEU A 160 -8.24 -20.54 14.41
CA LEU A 160 -7.94 -21.81 13.76
C LEU A 160 -7.72 -21.60 12.27
N ALA A 161 -6.59 -22.06 11.75
CA ALA A 161 -6.32 -22.19 10.34
C ALA A 161 -6.44 -23.66 9.93
N VAL A 162 -7.16 -23.93 8.85
CA VAL A 162 -7.22 -25.28 8.23
C VAL A 162 -6.63 -25.19 6.84
N SER A 163 -5.56 -25.94 6.59
CA SER A 163 -4.86 -25.95 5.31
C SER A 163 -4.46 -27.38 4.95
N LEU A 164 -5.30 -28.01 4.13
CA LEU A 164 -5.09 -29.38 3.67
C LEU A 164 -4.42 -29.40 2.31
N ILE A 165 -3.71 -30.48 2.04
CA ILE A 165 -3.05 -30.66 0.75
C ILE A 165 -4.09 -30.83 -0.36
N ASN A 166 -3.95 -30.04 -1.43
CA ASN A 166 -4.82 -30.02 -2.60
C ASN A 166 -6.28 -29.60 -2.33
N SER A 167 -6.59 -28.99 -1.19
CA SER A 167 -7.94 -28.47 -0.90
C SER A 167 -8.41 -27.38 -1.88
N PHE A 168 -7.50 -26.79 -2.66
CA PHE A 168 -7.84 -25.89 -3.77
C PHE A 168 -8.60 -26.61 -4.90
N ALA A 169 -8.41 -27.93 -5.05
CA ALA A 169 -9.09 -28.76 -6.05
C ALA A 169 -10.44 -29.28 -5.55
N ASP A 170 -10.54 -29.64 -4.26
CA ASP A 170 -11.80 -30.00 -3.58
C ASP A 170 -11.76 -29.54 -2.11
N PRO A 171 -12.57 -28.56 -1.71
CA PRO A 171 -12.61 -28.01 -0.36
C PRO A 171 -13.44 -28.85 0.63
N ALA A 172 -14.06 -29.95 0.23
CA ALA A 172 -15.03 -30.67 1.05
C ALA A 172 -14.49 -31.10 2.42
N HIS A 173 -13.23 -31.58 2.48
CA HIS A 173 -12.60 -31.97 3.75
C HIS A 173 -12.36 -30.75 4.67
N GLU A 174 -11.91 -29.61 4.16
CA GLU A 174 -11.72 -28.39 4.97
C GLU A 174 -13.04 -27.88 5.52
N ARG A 175 -14.09 -27.84 4.70
CA ARG A 175 -15.44 -27.44 5.12
C ARG A 175 -15.97 -28.36 6.21
N ARG A 176 -15.76 -29.69 6.06
CA ARG A 176 -16.18 -30.64 7.08
C ARG A 176 -15.41 -30.46 8.41
N ILE A 177 -14.12 -30.18 8.33
CA ILE A 177 -13.33 -29.84 9.53
C ILE A 177 -13.85 -28.58 10.20
N ALA A 178 -14.24 -27.55 9.42
CA ALA A 178 -14.81 -26.30 9.98
C ALA A 178 -16.11 -26.56 10.74
N GLU A 179 -17.01 -27.43 10.22
CA GLU A 179 -18.23 -27.81 10.89
C GLU A 179 -17.93 -28.50 12.25
N ILE A 180 -17.00 -29.45 12.26
CA ILE A 180 -16.58 -30.14 13.49
C ILE A 180 -15.89 -29.17 14.46
N ALA A 181 -15.07 -28.24 13.94
CA ALA A 181 -14.36 -27.26 14.75
C ALA A 181 -15.34 -26.27 15.41
N ALA A 182 -16.43 -25.89 14.75
CA ALA A 182 -17.47 -25.06 15.35
C ALA A 182 -18.13 -25.72 16.57
N GLU A 183 -18.22 -27.06 16.59
CA GLU A 183 -18.72 -27.82 17.75
C GLU A 183 -17.68 -27.94 18.88
N VAL A 184 -16.40 -28.18 18.54
CA VAL A 184 -15.33 -28.50 19.52
C VAL A 184 -14.67 -27.23 20.07
N LEU A 185 -14.60 -26.16 19.27
CA LEU A 185 -13.94 -24.87 19.56
C LEU A 185 -14.94 -23.71 19.39
N PRO A 186 -16.04 -23.67 20.14
CA PRO A 186 -17.08 -22.66 19.97
C PRO A 186 -16.51 -21.24 20.14
N GLY A 187 -16.81 -20.36 19.18
CA GLY A 187 -16.40 -18.96 19.21
C GLY A 187 -14.97 -18.68 18.70
N VAL A 188 -14.18 -19.70 18.39
CA VAL A 188 -12.85 -19.54 17.74
C VAL A 188 -13.09 -19.28 16.26
N PRO A 189 -12.60 -18.16 15.69
CA PRO A 189 -12.70 -17.91 14.27
C PRO A 189 -11.88 -18.92 13.45
N ILE A 190 -12.42 -19.34 12.31
CA ILE A 190 -11.84 -20.38 11.46
C ILE A 190 -11.52 -19.78 10.10
N SER A 191 -10.30 -19.98 9.63
CA SER A 191 -9.84 -19.64 8.27
C SER A 191 -9.56 -20.91 7.50
N LEU A 192 -10.25 -21.11 6.36
CA LEU A 192 -10.02 -22.23 5.45
C LEU A 192 -9.09 -21.80 4.31
N SER A 193 -8.11 -22.62 3.97
CA SER A 193 -7.19 -22.28 2.89
C SER A 193 -7.87 -22.25 1.52
N SER A 194 -8.93 -23.02 1.35
CA SER A 194 -9.78 -23.01 0.16
C SER A 194 -10.57 -21.72 -0.05
N ASP A 195 -10.80 -20.94 1.02
CA ASP A 195 -11.50 -19.67 0.95
C ASP A 195 -10.53 -18.49 0.90
N VAL A 196 -9.43 -18.56 1.69
CA VAL A 196 -8.44 -17.47 1.79
C VAL A 196 -7.54 -17.40 0.55
N LEU A 197 -7.07 -18.56 0.06
CA LEU A 197 -6.18 -18.65 -1.11
C LEU A 197 -6.39 -19.99 -1.83
N PRO A 198 -7.37 -20.12 -2.74
CA PRO A 198 -7.65 -21.37 -3.48
C PRO A 198 -6.63 -21.62 -4.59
N GLU A 199 -5.35 -21.49 -4.28
CA GLU A 199 -4.25 -21.68 -5.22
C GLU A 199 -3.33 -22.84 -4.78
N MET A 200 -2.65 -23.46 -5.76
CA MET A 200 -1.64 -24.45 -5.48
C MET A 200 -0.47 -23.85 -4.67
N ARG A 201 0.48 -24.66 -4.24
CA ARG A 201 1.64 -24.32 -3.41
C ARG A 201 1.29 -24.33 -1.92
N GLU A 202 1.52 -25.47 -1.30
CA GLU A 202 1.14 -25.77 0.07
C GLU A 202 1.72 -24.80 1.11
N TYR A 203 2.96 -24.33 0.92
CA TYR A 203 3.58 -23.41 1.87
C TYR A 203 2.92 -22.04 1.84
N GLU A 204 2.82 -21.40 0.66
CA GLU A 204 2.24 -20.07 0.50
C GLU A 204 0.78 -20.05 0.91
N ARG A 205 0.01 -21.10 0.55
CA ARG A 205 -1.40 -21.20 0.95
C ARG A 205 -1.54 -21.34 2.46
N THR A 206 -0.77 -22.22 3.08
CA THR A 206 -0.80 -22.40 4.54
C THR A 206 -0.37 -21.15 5.26
N LEU A 207 0.74 -20.52 4.83
CA LEU A 207 1.23 -19.28 5.44
C LEU A 207 0.21 -18.15 5.36
N THR A 208 -0.41 -17.95 4.19
CA THR A 208 -1.43 -16.91 3.99
C THR A 208 -2.67 -17.16 4.85
N THR A 209 -3.10 -18.43 4.96
CA THR A 209 -4.25 -18.82 5.80
C THR A 209 -3.96 -18.61 7.28
N VAL A 210 -2.76 -18.97 7.72
CA VAL A 210 -2.32 -18.73 9.11
C VAL A 210 -2.20 -17.24 9.39
N ALA A 211 -1.65 -16.45 8.46
CA ALA A 211 -1.57 -14.99 8.59
C ALA A 211 -2.97 -14.36 8.69
N ASN A 212 -3.94 -14.87 7.89
CA ASN A 212 -5.34 -14.45 8.00
C ASN A 212 -5.89 -14.68 9.42
N GLY A 213 -5.76 -15.90 9.95
CA GLY A 213 -6.19 -16.23 11.32
C GLY A 213 -5.44 -15.45 12.39
N TYR A 214 -4.15 -15.17 12.16
CA TYR A 214 -3.29 -14.44 13.10
C TYR A 214 -3.78 -13.01 13.36
N VAL A 215 -4.24 -12.31 12.32
CA VAL A 215 -4.70 -10.91 12.44
C VAL A 215 -6.20 -10.78 12.66
N GLN A 216 -6.98 -11.83 12.36
CA GLN A 216 -8.45 -11.78 12.35
C GLN A 216 -9.11 -11.31 13.66
N PRO A 217 -8.74 -11.79 14.87
CA PRO A 217 -9.39 -11.35 16.10
C PRO A 217 -9.19 -9.86 16.40
N GLN A 218 -8.02 -9.30 16.04
CA GLN A 218 -7.74 -7.87 16.24
C GLN A 218 -8.51 -7.02 15.24
N VAL A 219 -8.50 -7.40 13.96
CA VAL A 219 -9.25 -6.69 12.90
C VAL A 219 -10.74 -6.75 13.20
N LYS A 220 -11.27 -7.91 13.59
CA LYS A 220 -12.69 -8.05 13.97
C LYS A 220 -13.06 -7.07 15.09
N ARG A 221 -12.29 -7.05 16.17
CA ARG A 221 -12.53 -6.15 17.31
C ARG A 221 -12.51 -4.71 16.85
N TYR A 222 -11.48 -4.33 16.11
CA TYR A 222 -11.31 -2.97 15.62
C TYR A 222 -12.47 -2.52 14.75
N VAL A 223 -12.80 -3.30 13.70
CA VAL A 223 -13.86 -2.95 12.73
C VAL A 223 -15.24 -2.91 13.42
N GLN A 224 -15.51 -3.84 14.34
CA GLN A 224 -16.77 -3.84 15.10
C GLN A 224 -16.87 -2.61 16.00
N THR A 225 -15.81 -2.31 16.79
CA THR A 225 -15.79 -1.13 17.67
C THR A 225 -15.97 0.16 16.87
N LEU A 226 -15.26 0.30 15.73
CA LEU A 226 -15.38 1.47 14.87
C LEU A 226 -16.81 1.60 14.31
N SER A 227 -17.40 0.50 13.82
CA SER A 227 -18.77 0.50 13.29
C SER A 227 -19.80 0.91 14.36
N GLU A 228 -19.68 0.38 15.58
CA GLU A 228 -20.54 0.71 16.72
C GLU A 228 -20.41 2.18 17.10
N GLN A 229 -19.20 2.69 17.23
CA GLN A 229 -18.93 4.08 17.60
C GLN A 229 -19.39 5.08 16.53
N LEU A 230 -19.23 4.74 15.25
CA LEU A 230 -19.77 5.55 14.13
C LEU A 230 -21.30 5.64 14.20
N ALA A 231 -21.97 4.51 14.44
CA ALA A 231 -23.41 4.46 14.57
C ALA A 231 -23.92 5.22 15.80
N GLU A 232 -23.24 5.07 16.98
CA GLU A 232 -23.54 5.83 18.20
C GLU A 232 -23.30 7.34 17.99
N GLY A 233 -22.29 7.72 17.21
CA GLY A 233 -22.00 9.10 16.83
C GLY A 233 -23.02 9.70 15.87
N GLY A 234 -23.95 8.89 15.31
CA GLY A 234 -24.99 9.33 14.42
C GLY A 234 -24.64 9.24 12.93
N VAL A 235 -23.53 8.64 12.56
CA VAL A 235 -23.20 8.31 11.16
C VAL A 235 -24.15 7.21 10.69
N GLN A 236 -24.90 7.47 9.64
CA GLN A 236 -25.83 6.48 9.04
C GLN A 236 -25.22 5.82 7.80
N GLY A 237 -24.07 6.31 7.35
CA GLY A 237 -23.37 5.82 6.18
C GLY A 237 -22.68 4.47 6.40
N GLU A 238 -22.41 3.78 5.30
CA GLU A 238 -21.73 2.49 5.30
C GLU A 238 -20.23 2.68 5.59
N LEU A 239 -19.68 1.78 6.42
CA LEU A 239 -18.23 1.63 6.60
C LEU A 239 -17.69 0.63 5.57
N ALA A 240 -16.80 1.10 4.70
CA ALA A 240 -16.03 0.27 3.79
C ALA A 240 -14.52 0.36 4.12
N ILE A 241 -13.82 -0.75 3.98
CA ILE A 241 -12.41 -0.88 4.35
C ILE A 241 -11.57 -1.04 3.09
N LEU A 242 -10.46 -0.30 3.04
CA LEU A 242 -9.52 -0.37 1.92
C LEU A 242 -8.74 -1.70 1.93
N ARG A 243 -8.59 -2.28 0.76
CA ARG A 243 -7.81 -3.49 0.48
C ARG A 243 -6.40 -3.11 0.01
N SER A 244 -5.49 -4.05 0.12
CA SER A 244 -4.10 -3.94 -0.38
C SER A 244 -4.02 -3.69 -1.89
N ASP A 245 -5.02 -4.10 -2.66
CA ASP A 245 -5.11 -3.94 -4.11
C ASP A 245 -5.75 -2.60 -4.55
N GLY A 246 -6.01 -1.70 -3.59
CA GLY A 246 -6.58 -0.38 -3.83
C GLY A 246 -8.09 -0.36 -4.02
N GLY A 247 -8.80 -1.48 -3.84
CA GLY A 247 -10.25 -1.55 -3.84
C GLY A 247 -10.87 -1.44 -2.44
N LEU A 248 -12.17 -1.23 -2.36
CA LEU A 248 -12.95 -1.24 -1.13
C LEU A 248 -13.69 -2.56 -0.95
N GLN A 249 -13.79 -3.01 0.29
CA GLN A 249 -14.62 -4.14 0.73
C GLN A 249 -15.50 -3.74 1.90
N SER A 250 -16.58 -4.48 2.14
CA SER A 250 -17.43 -4.26 3.30
C SER A 250 -16.70 -4.57 4.62
N ALA A 251 -17.21 -4.05 5.72
CA ALA A 251 -16.71 -4.36 7.07
C ALA A 251 -16.69 -5.87 7.35
N GLU A 252 -17.72 -6.61 6.91
CA GLU A 252 -17.79 -8.07 7.04
C GLU A 252 -16.71 -8.78 6.21
N GLY A 253 -16.48 -8.33 4.96
CA GLY A 253 -15.42 -8.83 4.09
C GLY A 253 -14.04 -8.64 4.73
N ALA A 254 -13.79 -7.47 5.32
CA ALA A 254 -12.56 -7.17 6.03
C ALA A 254 -12.32 -8.08 7.26
N ILE A 255 -13.38 -8.41 8.00
CA ILE A 255 -13.31 -9.35 9.12
C ILE A 255 -13.06 -10.78 8.63
N GLY A 256 -13.68 -11.19 7.52
CA GLY A 256 -13.53 -12.54 6.95
C GLY A 256 -12.14 -12.80 6.35
N SER A 257 -11.61 -11.81 5.64
CA SER A 257 -10.34 -11.92 4.91
C SER A 257 -9.38 -10.76 5.23
N PRO A 258 -8.99 -10.56 6.49
CA PRO A 258 -8.16 -9.44 6.91
C PRO A 258 -6.76 -9.43 6.28
N VAL A 259 -6.27 -10.54 5.76
CA VAL A 259 -5.01 -10.60 5.01
C VAL A 259 -5.02 -9.71 3.77
N THR A 260 -6.19 -9.40 3.22
CA THR A 260 -6.36 -8.49 2.07
C THR A 260 -6.19 -7.02 2.42
N MET A 261 -6.02 -6.66 3.69
CA MET A 261 -5.85 -5.29 4.16
C MET A 261 -4.39 -4.93 4.45
N LEU A 262 -3.47 -5.89 4.34
CA LEU A 262 -2.05 -5.68 4.61
C LEU A 262 -1.47 -4.63 3.67
N LEU A 263 -0.85 -3.57 4.21
CA LEU A 263 -0.31 -2.44 3.44
C LEU A 263 -1.38 -1.67 2.63
N SER A 264 -2.62 -1.55 3.14
CA SER A 264 -3.68 -0.82 2.44
C SER A 264 -3.44 0.70 2.37
N GLY A 265 -2.81 1.32 3.36
CA GLY A 265 -2.51 2.76 3.35
C GLY A 265 -1.74 3.22 2.11
N PRO A 266 -0.57 2.61 1.77
CA PRO A 266 0.14 2.92 0.53
C PRO A 266 -0.71 2.72 -0.74
N ALA A 267 -1.61 1.74 -0.77
CA ALA A 267 -2.52 1.52 -1.90
C ALA A 267 -3.50 2.70 -2.08
N GLY A 268 -4.02 3.26 -0.98
CA GLY A 268 -4.82 4.49 -0.99
C GLY A 268 -4.04 5.66 -1.59
N GLY A 269 -2.78 5.83 -1.18
CA GLY A 269 -1.89 6.87 -1.72
C GLY A 269 -1.71 6.76 -3.23
N VAL A 270 -1.47 5.55 -3.75
CA VAL A 270 -1.35 5.31 -5.20
C VAL A 270 -2.68 5.61 -5.92
N THR A 271 -3.83 5.20 -5.34
CA THR A 271 -5.14 5.49 -5.92
C THR A 271 -5.42 7.00 -5.99
N GLY A 272 -5.09 7.73 -4.91
CA GLY A 272 -5.19 9.19 -4.88
C GLY A 272 -4.28 9.87 -5.91
N ALA A 273 -3.05 9.36 -6.07
CA ALA A 273 -2.11 9.86 -7.08
C ALA A 273 -2.61 9.63 -8.51
N VAL A 274 -3.22 8.48 -8.79
CA VAL A 274 -3.86 8.18 -10.08
C VAL A 274 -4.99 9.17 -10.36
N TRP A 275 -5.88 9.40 -9.38
CA TRP A 275 -6.99 10.34 -9.52
C TRP A 275 -6.49 11.77 -9.84
N VAL A 276 -5.47 12.25 -9.10
CA VAL A 276 -4.89 13.59 -9.31
C VAL A 276 -4.23 13.70 -10.69
N ALA A 277 -3.46 12.71 -11.09
CA ALA A 277 -2.74 12.74 -12.36
C ALA A 277 -3.70 12.68 -13.56
N GLU A 278 -4.79 11.92 -13.46
CA GLU A 278 -5.86 11.90 -14.47
C GLU A 278 -6.46 13.30 -14.67
N GLN A 279 -6.67 14.07 -13.57
CA GLN A 279 -7.12 15.45 -13.64
C GLN A 279 -6.10 16.39 -14.32
N CYS A 280 -4.81 16.08 -14.19
CA CYS A 280 -3.73 16.83 -14.83
C CYS A 280 -3.43 16.36 -16.28
N GLY A 281 -4.10 15.32 -16.77
CA GLY A 281 -3.94 14.78 -18.10
C GLY A 281 -2.76 13.81 -18.28
N TYR A 282 -2.21 13.27 -17.19
CA TYR A 282 -1.09 12.31 -17.19
C TYR A 282 -1.60 10.92 -16.88
N ARG A 283 -1.12 9.91 -17.61
CA ARG A 283 -1.57 8.52 -17.50
C ARG A 283 -0.50 7.58 -16.97
N ASP A 284 0.79 7.88 -17.25
CA ASP A 284 1.94 7.09 -16.83
C ASP A 284 2.68 7.83 -15.72
N LEU A 285 2.78 7.21 -14.55
CA LEU A 285 3.22 7.85 -13.32
C LEU A 285 4.21 6.99 -12.56
N ILE A 286 5.14 7.65 -11.87
CA ILE A 286 5.83 7.08 -10.71
C ILE A 286 5.33 7.84 -9.50
N THR A 287 4.79 7.14 -8.50
CA THR A 287 4.33 7.73 -7.25
C THR A 287 5.45 7.73 -6.21
N PHE A 288 5.42 8.74 -5.35
CA PHE A 288 6.42 8.95 -4.34
C PHE A 288 5.76 9.57 -3.11
N ASP A 289 5.54 8.73 -2.08
CA ASP A 289 4.96 9.10 -0.79
C ASP A 289 6.05 9.13 0.28
N MET A 290 6.45 10.31 0.73
CA MET A 290 7.41 10.42 1.82
C MET A 290 6.74 10.93 3.09
N GLY A 291 6.67 10.04 4.06
CA GLY A 291 6.24 10.33 5.42
C GLY A 291 7.41 10.68 6.37
N GLY A 292 7.14 10.53 7.67
CA GLY A 292 8.16 10.73 8.70
C GLY A 292 9.18 9.60 8.81
N THR A 293 8.83 8.36 8.42
CA THR A 293 9.64 7.16 8.70
C THR A 293 10.16 6.50 7.43
N SER A 294 9.38 6.49 6.37
CA SER A 294 9.63 5.78 5.12
C SER A 294 9.17 6.56 3.90
N THR A 295 9.57 6.05 2.76
CA THR A 295 9.09 6.49 1.44
C THR A 295 8.54 5.28 0.71
N ASP A 296 7.31 5.40 0.21
CA ASP A 296 6.63 4.41 -0.60
C ASP A 296 6.60 4.85 -2.06
N VAL A 297 7.01 3.95 -2.96
CA VAL A 297 7.07 4.23 -4.40
C VAL A 297 6.33 3.15 -5.18
N ALA A 298 5.61 3.54 -6.22
CA ALA A 298 4.92 2.62 -7.11
C ALA A 298 4.96 3.11 -8.57
N LEU A 299 4.78 2.20 -9.52
CA LEU A 299 4.65 2.49 -10.94
C LEU A 299 3.21 2.30 -11.38
N VAL A 300 2.71 3.24 -12.16
CA VAL A 300 1.37 3.23 -12.76
C VAL A 300 1.52 3.40 -14.27
N GLN A 301 0.87 2.56 -15.05
CA GLN A 301 0.81 2.64 -16.50
C GLN A 301 -0.64 2.74 -16.93
N ASP A 302 -0.92 3.69 -17.82
CA ASP A 302 -2.25 3.93 -18.36
C ASP A 302 -3.34 4.04 -17.26
N LEU A 303 -3.04 4.80 -16.17
CA LEU A 303 -3.88 4.97 -14.98
C LEU A 303 -4.16 3.68 -14.20
N SER A 304 -3.43 2.60 -14.50
CA SER A 304 -3.55 1.29 -13.84
C SER A 304 -2.33 1.01 -12.98
N PRO A 305 -2.45 0.97 -11.66
CA PRO A 305 -1.38 0.54 -10.78
C PRO A 305 -1.02 -0.92 -11.04
N ARG A 306 0.26 -1.24 -10.94
CA ARG A 306 0.68 -2.65 -11.01
C ARG A 306 0.22 -3.38 -9.77
N ILE A 307 -0.41 -4.53 -9.97
CA ILE A 307 -0.86 -5.41 -8.89
C ILE A 307 0.11 -6.60 -8.80
N GLY A 308 0.76 -6.72 -7.64
CA GLY A 308 1.54 -7.90 -7.29
C GLY A 308 0.65 -9.00 -6.70
N ARG A 309 1.19 -10.25 -6.68
CA ARG A 309 0.52 -11.40 -6.06
C ARG A 309 1.04 -11.70 -4.66
N GLU A 310 2.04 -10.99 -4.22
CA GLU A 310 2.69 -11.18 -2.93
C GLU A 310 2.75 -9.86 -2.18
N THR A 311 2.31 -9.90 -0.93
CA THR A 311 2.40 -8.77 0.00
C THR A 311 3.47 -9.10 1.03
N LYS A 312 4.51 -8.27 1.12
CA LYS A 312 5.60 -8.45 2.07
C LYS A 312 5.43 -7.50 3.26
N VAL A 313 5.33 -8.07 4.47
CA VAL A 313 5.26 -7.32 5.73
C VAL A 313 6.39 -7.80 6.64
N GLY A 314 7.40 -6.97 6.86
CA GLY A 314 8.61 -7.38 7.56
C GLY A 314 9.30 -8.54 6.85
N ASP A 315 9.50 -9.65 7.56
CA ASP A 315 10.08 -10.89 7.02
C ASP A 315 9.02 -11.85 6.46
N LEU A 316 7.75 -11.53 6.60
CA LEU A 316 6.64 -12.34 6.12
C LEU A 316 6.28 -11.96 4.68
N THR A 317 6.10 -12.98 3.82
CA THR A 317 5.55 -12.80 2.47
C THR A 317 4.31 -13.66 2.31
N VAL A 318 3.14 -13.01 2.30
CA VAL A 318 1.86 -13.67 2.07
C VAL A 318 1.44 -13.55 0.62
N ARG A 319 0.67 -14.51 0.13
CA ARG A 319 0.15 -14.50 -1.24
C ARG A 319 -1.24 -13.85 -1.25
N ALA A 320 -1.25 -12.52 -1.34
CA ALA A 320 -2.45 -11.70 -1.44
C ALA A 320 -2.20 -10.60 -2.48
N SER A 321 -3.22 -10.28 -3.27
CA SER A 321 -3.15 -9.20 -4.25
C SER A 321 -2.93 -7.86 -3.58
N SER A 322 -1.90 -7.13 -4.01
CA SER A 322 -1.61 -5.78 -3.51
C SER A 322 -1.05 -4.89 -4.62
N VAL A 323 -1.23 -3.59 -4.48
CA VAL A 323 -0.48 -2.63 -5.31
C VAL A 323 1.02 -2.89 -5.10
N ASP A 324 1.79 -2.99 -6.19
CA ASP A 324 3.25 -3.22 -6.13
C ASP A 324 3.96 -1.95 -5.64
N VAL A 325 3.92 -1.76 -4.34
CA VAL A 325 4.58 -0.66 -3.64
C VAL A 325 5.93 -1.15 -3.10
N ARG A 326 6.96 -0.33 -3.28
CA ARG A 326 8.29 -0.56 -2.70
C ARG A 326 8.58 0.48 -1.64
N THR A 327 8.83 0.02 -0.43
CA THR A 327 9.14 0.89 0.72
C THR A 327 10.64 1.02 0.89
N VAL A 328 11.10 2.25 1.06
CA VAL A 328 12.49 2.60 1.40
C VAL A 328 12.50 3.23 2.79
N GLY A 329 13.43 2.81 3.64
CA GLY A 329 13.62 3.40 4.98
C GLY A 329 14.24 4.79 4.91
N ALA A 330 13.58 5.71 4.22
CA ALA A 330 13.96 7.10 4.03
C ALA A 330 12.74 7.98 4.30
N GLY A 331 12.73 8.74 5.37
CA GLY A 331 11.65 9.64 5.75
C GLY A 331 12.21 10.87 6.46
N GLY A 332 11.32 11.82 6.84
CA GLY A 332 11.72 13.04 7.53
C GLY A 332 12.45 12.80 8.85
N GLY A 333 12.09 11.75 9.58
CA GLY A 333 12.72 11.34 10.83
C GLY A 333 13.93 10.40 10.66
N SER A 334 14.38 10.08 9.44
CA SER A 334 15.53 9.22 9.22
C SER A 334 16.79 9.83 9.85
N ILE A 335 17.47 9.04 10.69
CA ILE A 335 18.62 9.50 11.48
C ILE A 335 19.88 9.49 10.62
N ALA A 336 20.58 10.62 10.62
CA ALA A 336 21.91 10.74 10.03
C ALA A 336 22.99 10.34 11.06
N HIS A 337 23.89 9.45 10.67
CA HIS A 337 24.94 8.95 11.57
C HIS A 337 26.26 8.68 10.83
N VAL A 338 27.34 8.67 11.58
CA VAL A 338 28.70 8.43 11.07
C VAL A 338 29.30 7.22 11.80
N PRO A 339 29.25 6.01 11.20
CA PRO A 339 29.82 4.82 11.82
C PRO A 339 31.33 4.98 12.05
N GLU A 340 31.81 4.58 13.23
CA GLU A 340 33.22 4.73 13.62
C GLU A 340 34.20 4.04 12.65
N LEU A 341 33.78 2.90 12.09
CA LEU A 341 34.66 2.10 11.23
C LEU A 341 34.84 2.73 9.83
N THR A 342 33.76 3.25 9.24
CA THR A 342 33.78 3.74 7.86
C THR A 342 34.01 5.24 7.75
N LYS A 343 33.71 5.99 8.81
CA LYS A 343 33.73 7.47 8.85
C LYS A 343 32.91 8.12 7.72
N ALA A 344 32.01 7.37 7.10
CA ALA A 344 31.13 7.85 6.02
C ALA A 344 29.76 8.22 6.59
N LEU A 345 29.23 9.36 6.16
CA LEU A 345 27.87 9.76 6.49
C LEU A 345 26.87 8.75 5.93
N ARG A 346 25.93 8.35 6.75
CA ARG A 346 24.76 7.51 6.39
C ARG A 346 23.48 8.15 6.90
N VAL A 347 22.38 7.90 6.19
CA VAL A 347 21.04 8.37 6.57
C VAL A 347 20.09 7.16 6.59
N GLY A 348 19.46 6.90 7.74
CA GLY A 348 18.64 5.73 7.96
C GLY A 348 19.44 4.41 8.03
N PRO A 349 18.75 3.24 8.03
CA PRO A 349 17.29 3.09 8.01
C PRO A 349 16.58 3.43 9.34
N GLN A 350 17.35 3.71 10.43
CA GLN A 350 16.78 4.08 11.72
C GLN A 350 16.07 5.44 11.62
N SER A 351 14.91 5.54 12.30
CA SER A 351 14.11 6.76 12.36
C SER A 351 13.91 7.18 13.82
N ALA A 352 13.92 8.48 14.06
CA ALA A 352 13.56 9.07 15.35
C ALA A 352 12.06 8.93 15.68
N GLY A 353 11.26 8.50 14.72
CA GLY A 353 9.81 8.36 14.88
C GLY A 353 9.11 9.69 15.17
N ALA A 354 7.99 9.59 15.90
CA ALA A 354 7.22 10.74 16.36
C ALA A 354 7.60 11.18 17.78
N ASP A 355 8.10 10.25 18.59
CA ASP A 355 8.53 10.44 19.96
C ASP A 355 9.87 9.72 20.18
N PRO A 356 10.96 10.47 20.53
CA PRO A 356 11.00 11.93 20.73
C PRO A 356 10.94 12.74 19.41
N GLY A 357 11.11 12.12 18.24
CA GLY A 357 11.11 12.77 16.94
C GLY A 357 12.37 13.58 16.64
N PRO A 358 12.36 14.34 15.53
CA PRO A 358 13.41 15.29 15.16
C PRO A 358 13.74 16.28 16.27
N ALA A 359 15.01 16.70 16.37
CA ALA A 359 15.44 17.71 17.35
C ALA A 359 14.65 19.03 17.20
N ALA A 360 14.34 19.41 15.96
CA ALA A 360 13.55 20.59 15.62
C ALA A 360 12.14 20.60 16.25
N TYR A 361 11.58 19.45 16.65
CA TYR A 361 10.24 19.40 17.24
C TYR A 361 10.22 19.80 18.73
N GLY A 362 11.39 19.98 19.37
CA GLY A 362 11.48 20.41 20.75
C GLY A 362 10.94 19.42 21.79
N LYS A 363 10.75 18.13 21.41
CA LYS A 363 10.22 17.06 22.27
C LYS A 363 11.31 16.21 22.93
N GLY A 364 12.56 16.67 22.90
CA GLY A 364 13.70 15.97 23.50
C GLY A 364 14.50 15.10 22.52
N GLY A 365 14.19 15.13 21.22
CA GLY A 365 15.03 14.52 20.17
C GLY A 365 16.41 15.17 20.15
N VAL A 366 17.47 14.33 19.99
CA VAL A 366 18.86 14.78 20.00
C VAL A 366 19.68 14.24 18.83
N GLU A 367 19.13 13.25 18.14
CA GLU A 367 19.73 12.65 16.95
C GLU A 367 19.44 13.52 15.72
N PRO A 368 20.43 13.77 14.85
CA PRO A 368 20.22 14.55 13.64
C PRO A 368 19.35 13.78 12.64
N THR A 369 18.30 14.43 12.14
CA THR A 369 17.37 13.82 11.18
C THR A 369 17.35 14.58 9.86
N VAL A 370 16.67 14.00 8.84
CA VAL A 370 16.41 14.66 7.57
C VAL A 370 15.57 15.93 7.78
N THR A 371 14.60 15.92 8.69
CA THR A 371 13.81 17.12 9.05
C THR A 371 14.72 18.21 9.62
N ASP A 372 15.65 17.86 10.54
CA ASP A 372 16.59 18.83 11.09
C ASP A 372 17.51 19.41 10.00
N ALA A 373 17.97 18.60 9.06
CA ALA A 373 18.75 19.07 7.92
C ALA A 373 17.97 20.04 7.03
N ASN A 374 16.68 19.75 6.74
CA ASN A 374 15.82 20.66 5.98
C ASN A 374 15.57 21.98 6.72
N VAL A 375 15.45 21.96 8.05
CA VAL A 375 15.35 23.17 8.87
C VAL A 375 16.64 23.98 8.79
N VAL A 376 17.81 23.36 8.93
CA VAL A 376 19.11 24.04 8.85
C VAL A 376 19.36 24.66 7.47
N LEU A 377 18.90 24.01 6.39
CA LEU A 377 18.98 24.55 5.03
C LEU A 377 17.94 25.66 4.75
N GLY A 378 17.00 25.89 5.67
CA GLY A 378 15.93 26.84 5.48
C GLY A 378 14.81 26.37 4.53
N TYR A 379 14.78 25.09 4.15
CA TYR A 379 13.72 24.53 3.27
C TYR A 379 12.38 24.39 3.98
N LEU A 380 12.41 24.22 5.31
CA LEU A 380 11.25 24.29 6.17
C LEU A 380 11.22 25.65 6.88
N PRO A 381 10.09 26.40 6.81
CA PRO A 381 9.92 27.61 7.58
C PRO A 381 9.86 27.31 9.09
N SER A 382 9.85 28.36 9.92
CA SER A 382 9.92 28.22 11.39
C SER A 382 8.70 27.56 12.05
N SER A 383 7.69 27.16 11.27
CA SER A 383 6.50 26.44 11.77
C SER A 383 5.94 25.49 10.72
N LEU A 384 5.29 24.42 11.18
CA LEU A 384 4.57 23.43 10.38
C LEU A 384 3.10 23.37 10.78
N ALA A 385 2.30 22.60 10.04
CA ALA A 385 0.88 22.37 10.30
C ALA A 385 0.09 23.68 10.47
N GLY A 386 0.23 24.58 9.50
CA GLY A 386 -0.48 25.86 9.54
C GLY A 386 -0.06 26.79 10.70
N GLY A 387 1.08 26.53 11.34
CA GLY A 387 1.58 27.30 12.48
C GLY A 387 1.39 26.63 13.84
N GLU A 388 0.78 25.45 13.90
CA GLU A 388 0.54 24.73 15.16
C GLU A 388 1.83 24.15 15.79
N ILE A 389 2.84 23.83 14.96
CA ILE A 389 4.12 23.27 15.41
C ILE A 389 5.22 24.30 15.14
N ALA A 390 5.72 24.95 16.20
CA ALA A 390 6.91 25.79 16.11
C ALA A 390 8.16 24.89 16.05
N LEU A 391 9.08 25.21 15.14
CA LEU A 391 10.33 24.46 14.97
C LEU A 391 11.49 25.15 15.73
N ASP A 392 12.22 24.36 16.51
CA ASP A 392 13.45 24.79 17.20
C ASP A 392 14.66 24.68 16.24
N VAL A 393 14.93 25.79 15.56
CA VAL A 393 16.04 25.88 14.58
C VAL A 393 17.40 25.68 15.25
N GLU A 394 17.57 26.14 16.49
CA GLU A 394 18.84 25.99 17.22
C GLU A 394 19.09 24.53 17.64
N ALA A 395 18.05 23.82 18.08
CA ALA A 395 18.15 22.41 18.37
C ALA A 395 18.47 21.59 17.12
N ALA A 396 17.84 21.88 15.98
CA ALA A 396 18.17 21.27 14.68
C ALA A 396 19.61 21.53 14.30
N ARG A 397 20.07 22.79 14.41
CA ARG A 397 21.43 23.20 14.09
C ARG A 397 22.45 22.51 14.98
N ALA A 398 22.18 22.38 16.27
CA ALA A 398 23.04 21.69 17.22
C ALA A 398 23.12 20.17 16.94
N SER A 399 22.03 19.54 16.55
CA SER A 399 22.00 18.12 16.22
C SER A 399 22.80 17.82 14.94
N VAL A 400 22.56 18.59 13.86
CA VAL A 400 23.27 18.43 12.57
C VAL A 400 24.75 18.81 12.69
N GLY A 401 25.08 19.76 13.57
CA GLY A 401 26.47 20.16 13.88
C GLY A 401 27.32 18.99 14.35
N LYS A 402 26.76 18.00 15.07
CA LYS A 402 27.50 16.78 15.48
C LYS A 402 27.95 15.95 14.26
N VAL A 403 27.17 15.94 13.20
CA VAL A 403 27.56 15.26 11.94
C VAL A 403 28.71 16.03 11.28
N ALA A 404 28.61 17.38 11.21
CA ALA A 404 29.68 18.22 10.65
C ALA A 404 31.01 17.97 11.37
N GLU A 405 31.00 17.98 12.71
CA GLU A 405 32.21 17.70 13.53
C GLU A 405 32.77 16.29 13.27
N ALA A 406 31.88 15.26 13.21
CA ALA A 406 32.29 13.85 13.07
C ALA A 406 33.03 13.55 11.76
N ILE A 407 32.67 14.28 10.67
CA ILE A 407 33.30 14.09 9.35
C ILE A 407 34.19 15.27 8.90
N GLY A 408 34.34 16.30 9.76
CA GLY A 408 35.24 17.42 9.51
C GLY A 408 34.75 18.40 8.44
N LEU A 409 33.42 18.66 8.38
CA LEU A 409 32.84 19.68 7.51
C LEU A 409 32.90 21.07 8.16
N GLU A 410 32.91 22.09 7.31
CA GLU A 410 33.10 23.48 7.74
C GLU A 410 31.89 24.09 8.48
N SER A 411 30.69 23.55 8.23
CA SER A 411 29.47 24.10 8.81
C SER A 411 28.32 23.08 8.94
N PRO A 412 27.35 23.33 9.82
CA PRO A 412 26.12 22.53 9.87
C PRO A 412 25.36 22.51 8.55
N GLU A 413 25.37 23.59 7.76
CA GLU A 413 24.73 23.68 6.44
C GLU A 413 25.37 22.70 5.44
N ALA A 414 26.69 22.54 5.46
CA ALA A 414 27.39 21.58 4.62
C ALA A 414 27.01 20.14 5.00
N ALA A 415 26.86 19.85 6.31
CA ALA A 415 26.39 18.54 6.78
C ALA A 415 24.91 18.31 6.41
N ALA A 416 24.07 19.32 6.56
CA ALA A 416 22.65 19.26 6.19
C ALA A 416 22.47 18.99 4.70
N ALA A 417 23.23 19.65 3.83
CA ALA A 417 23.22 19.39 2.39
C ALA A 417 23.60 17.93 2.09
N GLY A 418 24.67 17.41 2.72
CA GLY A 418 25.07 16.00 2.59
C GLY A 418 24.01 15.01 3.07
N ILE A 419 23.29 15.32 4.15
CA ILE A 419 22.18 14.51 4.66
C ILE A 419 21.04 14.45 3.61
N VAL A 420 20.65 15.62 3.06
CA VAL A 420 19.59 15.71 2.05
C VAL A 420 19.99 15.02 0.75
N ASP A 421 21.25 15.16 0.31
CA ASP A 421 21.74 14.47 -0.89
C ASP A 421 21.68 12.94 -0.72
N ILE A 422 22.14 12.41 0.43
CA ILE A 422 22.11 10.96 0.68
C ILE A 422 20.68 10.42 0.77
N VAL A 423 19.77 11.13 1.42
CA VAL A 423 18.38 10.66 1.48
C VAL A 423 17.71 10.69 0.10
N ASN A 424 18.00 11.69 -0.73
CA ASN A 424 17.53 11.75 -2.11
C ASN A 424 18.07 10.59 -2.95
N GLU A 425 19.35 10.22 -2.81
CA GLU A 425 19.94 9.05 -3.46
C GLU A 425 19.31 7.72 -2.96
N ASN A 426 19.01 7.60 -1.67
CA ASN A 426 18.29 6.44 -1.14
C ASN A 426 16.92 6.29 -1.77
N MET A 427 16.17 7.40 -1.90
CA MET A 427 14.85 7.44 -2.54
C MET A 427 14.94 7.18 -4.05
N LEU A 428 15.97 7.71 -4.75
CA LEU A 428 16.26 7.38 -6.15
C LEU A 428 16.47 5.87 -6.33
N GLY A 429 17.13 5.22 -5.36
CA GLY A 429 17.25 3.76 -5.32
C GLY A 429 15.88 3.07 -5.36
N GLY A 430 14.93 3.54 -4.55
CA GLY A 430 13.54 3.06 -4.56
C GLY A 430 12.82 3.28 -5.88
N LEU A 431 12.94 4.48 -6.45
CA LEU A 431 12.34 4.81 -7.75
C LEU A 431 12.88 3.91 -8.87
N ARG A 432 14.18 3.55 -8.83
CA ARG A 432 14.78 2.60 -9.77
C ARG A 432 14.27 1.17 -9.62
N LEU A 433 13.89 0.74 -8.41
CA LEU A 433 13.31 -0.60 -8.19
C LEU A 433 11.99 -0.78 -8.94
N VAL A 434 11.16 0.27 -9.03
CA VAL A 434 9.86 0.21 -9.69
C VAL A 434 9.92 0.58 -11.17
N SER A 435 10.99 1.22 -11.66
CA SER A 435 11.16 1.66 -13.03
C SER A 435 12.28 0.92 -13.76
N VAL A 436 13.53 1.34 -13.62
CA VAL A 436 14.68 0.85 -14.41
C VAL A 436 14.89 -0.66 -14.23
N GLN A 437 14.77 -1.19 -13.01
CA GLN A 437 14.93 -2.64 -12.77
C GLN A 437 13.79 -3.47 -13.38
N GLN A 438 12.68 -2.83 -13.71
CA GLN A 438 11.55 -3.46 -14.39
C GLN A 438 11.51 -3.14 -15.90
N GLY A 439 12.57 -2.50 -16.42
CA GLY A 439 12.72 -2.19 -17.85
C GLY A 439 12.00 -0.94 -18.33
N PHE A 440 11.62 -0.03 -17.42
CA PHE A 440 10.97 1.24 -17.74
C PHE A 440 11.95 2.42 -17.62
N ASP A 441 11.86 3.35 -18.55
CA ASP A 441 12.61 4.62 -18.48
C ASP A 441 11.81 5.64 -17.64
N PRO A 442 12.34 6.14 -16.51
CA PRO A 442 11.63 7.13 -15.70
C PRO A 442 11.22 8.40 -16.45
N ARG A 443 11.93 8.73 -17.55
CA ARG A 443 11.65 9.92 -18.35
C ARG A 443 10.33 9.87 -19.12
N ASP A 444 9.75 8.67 -19.26
CA ASP A 444 8.45 8.47 -19.90
C ASP A 444 7.27 8.67 -18.93
N PHE A 445 7.57 8.98 -17.65
CA PHE A 445 6.58 9.07 -16.57
C PHE A 445 6.58 10.46 -15.94
N ALA A 446 5.41 10.90 -15.46
CA ALA A 446 5.33 12.00 -14.51
C ALA A 446 5.63 11.50 -13.09
N LEU A 447 6.26 12.33 -12.25
CA LEU A 447 6.53 12.01 -10.85
C LEU A 447 5.44 12.65 -9.96
N VAL A 448 4.60 11.86 -9.30
CA VAL A 448 3.60 12.37 -8.35
C VAL A 448 4.15 12.29 -6.94
N ALA A 449 4.36 13.44 -6.31
CA ALA A 449 4.98 13.58 -5.00
C ALA A 449 3.96 13.96 -3.93
N PHE A 450 3.87 13.16 -2.87
CA PHE A 450 2.95 13.39 -1.77
C PHE A 450 3.50 12.87 -0.44
N GLY A 451 2.66 12.83 0.60
CA GLY A 451 3.12 12.68 1.97
C GLY A 451 3.59 14.01 2.58
N GLY A 452 3.71 14.06 3.88
CA GLY A 452 4.06 15.30 4.59
C GLY A 452 5.44 15.85 4.24
N ALA A 453 6.40 15.00 3.86
CA ALA A 453 7.76 15.38 3.50
C ALA A 453 8.06 15.28 1.99
N GLY A 454 7.25 14.54 1.22
CA GLY A 454 7.50 14.28 -0.19
C GLY A 454 7.71 15.50 -1.06
N PRO A 455 6.84 16.52 -1.02
CA PRO A 455 6.95 17.71 -1.85
C PRO A 455 8.23 18.52 -1.63
N LEU A 456 8.88 18.36 -0.48
CA LEU A 456 10.14 19.04 -0.16
C LEU A 456 11.32 18.47 -0.98
N HIS A 457 11.27 17.17 -1.27
CA HIS A 457 12.30 16.45 -2.01
C HIS A 457 11.97 16.26 -3.51
N ALA A 458 10.74 16.53 -3.89
CA ALA A 458 10.15 16.21 -5.17
C ALA A 458 10.92 16.78 -6.37
N ASN A 459 11.27 18.06 -6.33
CA ASN A 459 12.00 18.71 -7.42
C ASN A 459 13.42 18.13 -7.59
N ALA A 460 14.10 17.80 -6.50
CA ALA A 460 15.41 17.15 -6.54
C ALA A 460 15.33 15.75 -7.19
N LEU A 461 14.30 14.97 -6.85
CA LEU A 461 14.06 13.66 -7.44
C LEU A 461 13.67 13.74 -8.91
N GLY A 462 12.88 14.74 -9.33
CA GLY A 462 12.61 15.02 -10.74
C GLY A 462 13.90 15.26 -11.53
N ARG A 463 14.84 16.03 -10.96
CA ARG A 463 16.18 16.24 -11.58
C ARG A 463 17.01 14.95 -11.68
N LEU A 464 16.98 14.12 -10.63
CA LEU A 464 17.77 12.88 -10.59
C LEU A 464 17.23 11.80 -11.53
N THR A 465 15.92 11.72 -11.68
CA THR A 465 15.24 10.71 -12.51
C THR A 465 15.04 11.16 -13.95
N GLY A 466 14.89 12.47 -14.16
CA GLY A 466 14.41 13.06 -15.42
C GLY A 466 12.91 12.89 -15.65
N ALA A 467 12.16 12.44 -14.64
CA ALA A 467 10.71 12.28 -14.68
C ALA A 467 10.01 13.65 -14.53
N TRP A 468 9.39 14.12 -15.59
CA TRP A 468 8.72 15.41 -15.64
C TRP A 468 7.32 15.33 -16.27
N PRO A 469 6.35 16.16 -15.80
CA PRO A 469 6.48 17.09 -14.69
C PRO A 469 6.52 16.35 -13.34
N VAL A 470 7.01 17.03 -12.30
CA VAL A 470 6.71 16.65 -10.93
C VAL A 470 5.37 17.25 -10.56
N ILE A 471 4.41 16.42 -10.19
CA ILE A 471 3.06 16.80 -9.80
C ILE A 471 2.98 16.76 -8.28
N VAL A 472 2.69 17.90 -7.67
CA VAL A 472 2.39 17.98 -6.24
C VAL A 472 0.89 18.26 -6.08
N PRO A 473 0.09 17.29 -5.60
CA PRO A 473 -1.35 17.45 -5.45
C PRO A 473 -1.70 18.54 -4.42
N PRO A 474 -2.90 19.09 -4.43
CA PRO A 474 -3.40 19.83 -3.28
C PRO A 474 -3.53 18.90 -2.07
N SER A 475 -3.13 19.36 -0.90
CA SER A 475 -3.14 18.57 0.34
C SER A 475 -2.38 17.25 0.25
N PRO A 476 -1.09 17.29 -0.13
CA PRO A 476 -0.31 16.06 -0.38
C PRO A 476 -0.14 15.21 0.87
N GLY A 477 -0.22 15.80 2.06
CA GLY A 477 -0.09 15.07 3.34
C GLY A 477 -1.33 14.25 3.72
N VAL A 478 -2.46 14.39 3.00
CA VAL A 478 -3.70 13.61 3.23
C VAL A 478 -4.17 12.89 1.95
N LEU A 479 -3.27 12.68 0.99
CA LEU A 479 -3.61 12.08 -0.30
C LEU A 479 -4.10 10.63 -0.18
N CYS A 480 -3.63 9.87 0.81
CA CYS A 480 -4.12 8.51 1.08
C CYS A 480 -5.62 8.53 1.38
N ALA A 481 -6.07 9.44 2.25
CA ALA A 481 -7.49 9.61 2.55
C ALA A 481 -8.32 10.07 1.33
N LEU A 482 -7.73 10.87 0.42
CA LEU A 482 -8.38 11.19 -0.87
C LEU A 482 -8.51 9.94 -1.74
N GLY A 483 -7.47 9.10 -1.80
CA GLY A 483 -7.53 7.83 -2.51
C GLY A 483 -8.63 6.92 -1.99
N ASP A 484 -8.78 6.82 -0.67
CA ASP A 484 -9.88 6.09 -0.05
C ASP A 484 -11.24 6.65 -0.50
N ALA A 485 -11.40 7.99 -0.50
CA ALA A 485 -12.63 8.66 -0.90
C ALA A 485 -12.96 8.55 -2.40
N THR A 486 -11.97 8.31 -3.25
CA THR A 486 -12.11 8.29 -4.71
C THR A 486 -12.06 6.90 -5.34
N THR A 487 -11.91 5.85 -4.53
CA THR A 487 -11.91 4.47 -5.02
C THR A 487 -13.28 3.79 -4.95
N GLY A 488 -13.46 2.75 -5.76
CA GLY A 488 -14.67 1.94 -5.83
C GLY A 488 -14.53 0.59 -5.13
N ARG A 489 -15.66 -0.11 -5.00
CA ARG A 489 -15.67 -1.49 -4.49
C ARG A 489 -14.96 -2.43 -5.45
N ARG A 490 -14.30 -3.44 -4.91
CA ARG A 490 -13.56 -4.44 -5.67
C ARG A 490 -13.61 -5.79 -4.99
N ASP A 491 -13.77 -6.85 -5.78
CA ASP A 491 -13.63 -8.23 -5.33
C ASP A 491 -12.88 -9.06 -6.38
N GLU A 492 -12.24 -10.13 -5.96
CA GLU A 492 -11.45 -11.02 -6.80
C GLU A 492 -11.80 -12.48 -6.50
N SER A 493 -11.97 -13.28 -7.54
CA SER A 493 -11.99 -14.74 -7.46
C SER A 493 -10.83 -15.32 -8.25
N ALA A 494 -10.20 -16.34 -7.69
CA ALA A 494 -9.09 -17.05 -8.33
C ALA A 494 -9.26 -18.57 -8.21
N ARG A 495 -8.66 -19.32 -9.14
CA ARG A 495 -8.66 -20.78 -9.12
C ARG A 495 -7.39 -21.31 -9.77
N THR A 496 -6.80 -22.34 -9.18
CA THR A 496 -5.75 -23.12 -9.85
C THR A 496 -6.37 -24.02 -10.91
N VAL A 497 -5.81 -23.97 -12.12
CA VAL A 497 -6.23 -24.79 -13.28
C VAL A 497 -5.21 -25.91 -13.55
N LEU A 498 -3.94 -25.55 -13.58
CA LEU A 498 -2.78 -26.43 -13.75
C LEU A 498 -2.93 -27.42 -14.93
N ARG A 499 -3.16 -26.88 -16.13
CA ARG A 499 -3.31 -27.64 -17.37
C ARG A 499 -2.51 -27.03 -18.53
N ARG A 500 -1.98 -27.90 -19.39
CA ARG A 500 -1.35 -27.44 -20.64
C ARG A 500 -2.40 -26.85 -21.57
N PHE A 501 -1.99 -25.91 -22.41
CA PHE A 501 -2.89 -25.35 -23.43
C PHE A 501 -3.45 -26.43 -24.38
N ALA A 502 -2.63 -27.46 -24.68
CA ALA A 502 -3.07 -28.59 -25.50
C ALA A 502 -4.17 -29.49 -24.86
N ASP A 503 -4.33 -29.41 -23.53
CA ASP A 503 -5.28 -30.24 -22.76
C ASP A 503 -6.56 -29.45 -22.39
N LEU A 504 -6.67 -28.19 -22.83
CA LEU A 504 -7.82 -27.31 -22.58
C LEU A 504 -8.42 -26.84 -23.90
N SER A 505 -9.74 -26.78 -23.98
CA SER A 505 -10.42 -26.07 -25.05
C SER A 505 -10.56 -24.58 -24.71
N GLY A 506 -10.71 -23.72 -25.72
CA GLY A 506 -11.02 -22.32 -25.50
C GLY A 506 -12.34 -22.11 -24.74
N SER A 507 -13.32 -22.99 -24.96
CA SER A 507 -14.60 -22.99 -24.22
C SER A 507 -14.42 -23.30 -22.73
N ASP A 508 -13.47 -24.18 -22.36
CA ASP A 508 -13.14 -24.44 -20.95
C ASP A 508 -12.54 -23.22 -20.28
N LEU A 509 -11.59 -22.53 -20.95
CA LEU A 509 -10.99 -21.31 -20.44
C LEU A 509 -12.05 -20.22 -20.23
N VAL A 510 -12.89 -19.98 -21.22
CA VAL A 510 -13.98 -18.98 -21.14
C VAL A 510 -14.96 -19.34 -20.02
N GLY A 511 -15.31 -20.64 -19.87
CA GLY A 511 -16.16 -21.13 -18.80
C GLY A 511 -15.57 -20.82 -17.42
N ILE A 512 -14.30 -21.16 -17.18
CA ILE A 512 -13.60 -20.91 -15.91
C ILE A 512 -13.57 -19.40 -15.59
N LEU A 513 -13.22 -18.57 -16.56
CA LEU A 513 -13.11 -17.12 -16.33
C LEU A 513 -14.48 -16.49 -16.01
N ARG A 514 -15.55 -16.94 -16.70
CA ARG A 514 -16.92 -16.45 -16.43
C ARG A 514 -17.42 -16.91 -15.06
N GLU A 515 -17.19 -18.15 -14.66
CA GLU A 515 -17.53 -18.64 -13.32
C GLU A 515 -16.87 -17.78 -12.24
N LEU A 516 -15.56 -17.49 -12.38
CA LEU A 516 -14.84 -16.66 -11.42
C LEU A 516 -15.39 -15.23 -11.37
N ALA A 517 -15.77 -14.66 -12.53
CA ALA A 517 -16.39 -13.35 -12.60
C ALA A 517 -17.78 -13.34 -11.93
N ASP A 518 -18.54 -14.42 -12.12
CA ASP A 518 -19.84 -14.57 -11.48
C ASP A 518 -19.73 -14.68 -9.97
N ASP A 519 -18.76 -15.44 -9.46
CA ASP A 519 -18.50 -15.58 -8.03
C ASP A 519 -18.12 -14.25 -7.37
N ALA A 520 -17.13 -13.53 -7.92
CA ALA A 520 -16.72 -12.23 -7.40
C ALA A 520 -17.82 -11.18 -7.52
N GLY A 521 -18.51 -11.15 -8.67
CA GLY A 521 -19.59 -10.21 -8.90
C GLY A 521 -20.81 -10.48 -8.04
N GLN A 522 -21.09 -11.74 -7.67
CA GLN A 522 -22.19 -12.06 -6.76
C GLN A 522 -21.89 -11.51 -5.35
N ARG A 523 -20.64 -11.66 -4.86
CA ARG A 523 -20.27 -11.08 -3.57
C ARG A 523 -20.41 -9.56 -3.53
N LEU A 524 -20.12 -8.87 -4.65
CA LEU A 524 -20.37 -7.42 -4.74
C LEU A 524 -21.86 -7.09 -4.84
N ALA A 525 -22.66 -7.91 -5.54
CA ALA A 525 -24.12 -7.73 -5.60
C ALA A 525 -24.77 -7.92 -4.22
N ASP A 526 -24.31 -8.88 -3.43
CA ASP A 526 -24.74 -9.12 -2.05
C ASP A 526 -24.39 -7.92 -1.13
N GLN A 527 -23.35 -7.15 -1.48
CA GLN A 527 -22.99 -5.89 -0.85
C GLN A 527 -23.72 -4.66 -1.44
N GLY A 528 -24.72 -4.86 -2.27
CA GLY A 528 -25.57 -3.81 -2.83
C GLY A 528 -25.04 -3.13 -4.10
N LEU A 529 -24.03 -3.69 -4.78
CA LEU A 529 -23.55 -3.18 -6.08
C LEU A 529 -24.24 -3.95 -7.23
N PRO A 530 -25.15 -3.33 -8.00
CA PRO A 530 -25.86 -3.98 -9.09
C PRO A 530 -24.91 -4.58 -10.15
N ARG A 531 -25.31 -5.72 -10.73
CA ARG A 531 -24.49 -6.41 -11.73
C ARG A 531 -24.21 -5.57 -12.99
N GLU A 532 -25.16 -4.75 -13.40
CA GLU A 532 -25.06 -3.84 -14.54
C GLU A 532 -24.05 -2.71 -14.36
N GLU A 533 -23.67 -2.40 -13.12
CA GLU A 533 -22.67 -1.41 -12.79
C GLU A 533 -21.27 -2.01 -12.60
N GLN A 534 -21.14 -3.33 -12.71
CA GLN A 534 -19.89 -4.04 -12.51
C GLN A 534 -19.06 -4.10 -13.79
N THR A 535 -17.74 -3.90 -13.65
CA THR A 535 -16.77 -4.10 -14.72
C THR A 535 -15.85 -5.27 -14.34
N VAL A 536 -15.56 -6.15 -15.30
CA VAL A 536 -14.76 -7.35 -15.08
C VAL A 536 -13.43 -7.23 -15.84
N THR A 537 -12.35 -7.57 -15.16
CA THR A 537 -11.02 -7.79 -15.76
C THR A 537 -10.57 -9.22 -15.49
N TYR A 538 -9.91 -9.82 -16.48
CA TYR A 538 -9.44 -11.20 -16.39
C TYR A 538 -7.93 -11.27 -16.45
N GLN A 539 -7.35 -12.18 -15.69
CA GLN A 539 -5.91 -12.45 -15.69
C GLN A 539 -5.68 -13.94 -15.56
N VAL A 540 -4.67 -14.45 -16.23
CA VAL A 540 -4.21 -15.84 -16.11
C VAL A 540 -2.72 -15.88 -15.83
N ASP A 541 -2.28 -16.83 -14.99
CA ASP A 541 -0.87 -17.10 -14.80
C ASP A 541 -0.45 -18.19 -15.77
N VAL A 542 0.51 -17.87 -16.64
CA VAL A 542 1.04 -18.79 -17.65
C VAL A 542 2.50 -19.08 -17.37
N ARG A 543 2.94 -20.31 -17.68
CA ARG A 543 4.36 -20.70 -17.65
C ARG A 543 4.68 -21.63 -18.81
N TYR A 544 5.94 -21.79 -19.11
CA TYR A 544 6.38 -22.95 -19.87
C TYR A 544 6.23 -24.22 -19.05
N HIS A 545 5.78 -25.30 -19.65
CA HIS A 545 5.60 -26.56 -18.94
C HIS A 545 6.91 -27.03 -18.27
N GLY A 546 6.84 -27.28 -16.97
CA GLY A 546 8.00 -27.64 -16.13
C GLY A 546 8.80 -26.45 -15.58
N GLN A 547 8.44 -25.21 -15.92
CA GLN A 547 9.04 -24.01 -15.34
C GLN A 547 8.58 -23.82 -13.88
N GLY A 548 9.46 -23.32 -13.02
CA GLY A 548 9.18 -23.17 -11.58
C GLY A 548 8.41 -21.90 -11.20
N PHE A 549 8.23 -20.97 -12.13
CA PHE A 549 7.51 -19.70 -11.93
C PHE A 549 6.52 -19.46 -13.08
N GLU A 550 5.54 -18.64 -12.83
CA GLU A 550 4.51 -18.20 -13.76
C GLU A 550 4.58 -16.68 -14.00
N ILE A 551 4.13 -16.23 -15.18
CA ILE A 551 3.98 -14.81 -15.53
C ILE A 551 2.48 -14.53 -15.67
N PRO A 552 1.97 -13.45 -15.01
CA PRO A 552 0.59 -13.04 -15.18
C PRO A 552 0.36 -12.40 -16.56
N VAL A 553 -0.68 -12.83 -17.26
CA VAL A 553 -1.12 -12.31 -18.54
C VAL A 553 -2.55 -11.78 -18.38
N VAL A 554 -2.76 -10.51 -18.73
CA VAL A 554 -4.10 -9.90 -18.79
C VAL A 554 -4.81 -10.45 -20.01
N VAL A 555 -6.05 -10.89 -19.83
CA VAL A 555 -6.92 -11.39 -20.90
C VAL A 555 -7.82 -10.25 -21.36
N ASP A 556 -7.68 -9.82 -22.62
CA ASP A 556 -8.61 -8.86 -23.20
C ASP A 556 -10.00 -9.51 -23.29
N PRO A 557 -11.06 -8.86 -22.78
CA PRO A 557 -12.43 -9.40 -22.82
C PRO A 557 -12.89 -9.81 -24.23
N SER A 558 -12.41 -9.14 -25.28
CA SER A 558 -12.72 -9.50 -26.67
C SER A 558 -12.19 -10.88 -27.10
N TRP A 559 -11.17 -11.42 -26.40
CA TRP A 559 -10.67 -12.77 -26.67
C TRP A 559 -11.66 -13.86 -26.25
N LEU A 560 -12.56 -13.54 -25.32
CA LEU A 560 -13.60 -14.48 -24.86
C LEU A 560 -14.72 -14.67 -25.89
N ASP A 561 -14.82 -13.77 -26.89
CA ASP A 561 -15.78 -13.88 -27.99
C ASP A 561 -15.30 -14.85 -29.08
N ASP A 562 -13.97 -15.11 -29.14
CA ASP A 562 -13.33 -16.06 -30.05
C ASP A 562 -12.46 -17.03 -29.23
N ALA A 563 -13.13 -17.95 -28.56
CA ALA A 563 -12.53 -18.89 -27.64
C ALA A 563 -11.45 -19.76 -28.29
N ASP A 564 -11.59 -20.09 -29.58
CA ASP A 564 -10.64 -20.95 -30.29
C ASP A 564 -9.28 -20.23 -30.53
N ALA A 565 -9.29 -18.91 -30.70
CA ALA A 565 -8.09 -18.12 -30.85
C ALA A 565 -7.46 -17.66 -29.52
N ALA A 566 -8.18 -17.80 -28.41
CA ALA A 566 -7.76 -17.25 -27.10
C ALA A 566 -6.39 -17.81 -26.64
N PHE A 567 -6.15 -19.10 -26.76
CA PHE A 567 -4.87 -19.73 -26.37
C PHE A 567 -3.69 -19.28 -27.25
N GLY A 568 -3.90 -19.06 -28.56
CA GLY A 568 -2.88 -18.50 -29.43
C GLY A 568 -2.43 -17.12 -28.97
N ARG A 569 -3.39 -16.24 -28.71
CA ARG A 569 -3.14 -14.87 -28.21
C ARG A 569 -2.47 -14.86 -26.82
N LEU A 570 -2.90 -15.74 -25.93
CA LEU A 570 -2.29 -15.89 -24.60
C LEU A 570 -0.84 -16.34 -24.70
N GLY A 571 -0.56 -17.34 -25.56
CA GLY A 571 0.81 -17.83 -25.78
C GLY A 571 1.71 -16.76 -26.35
N GLU A 572 1.27 -16.01 -27.38
CA GLU A 572 2.02 -14.91 -27.98
C GLU A 572 2.30 -13.81 -26.97
N THR A 573 1.30 -13.43 -26.14
CA THR A 573 1.46 -12.41 -25.11
C THR A 573 2.42 -12.85 -24.02
N PHE A 574 2.32 -14.08 -23.56
CA PHE A 574 3.23 -14.67 -22.59
C PHE A 574 4.67 -14.70 -23.14
N ASP A 575 4.85 -15.16 -24.37
CA ASP A 575 6.17 -15.26 -25.00
C ASP A 575 6.82 -13.86 -25.14
N ALA A 576 6.04 -12.85 -25.53
CA ALA A 576 6.52 -11.48 -25.62
C ALA A 576 6.99 -10.98 -24.24
N GLU A 577 6.21 -11.19 -23.20
CA GLU A 577 6.53 -10.76 -21.83
C GLU A 577 7.72 -11.56 -21.25
N HIS A 578 7.76 -12.88 -21.48
CA HIS A 578 8.89 -13.72 -21.07
C HIS A 578 10.20 -13.28 -21.72
N ASN A 579 10.15 -12.99 -23.04
CA ASN A 579 11.32 -12.47 -23.76
C ASN A 579 11.75 -11.08 -23.27
N ARG A 580 10.80 -10.23 -22.90
CA ARG A 580 11.09 -8.91 -22.32
C ARG A 580 11.80 -9.04 -20.97
N LEU A 581 11.36 -9.98 -20.12
CA LEU A 581 11.90 -10.16 -18.77
C LEU A 581 13.22 -10.91 -18.75
N PHE A 582 13.36 -11.95 -19.59
CA PHE A 582 14.47 -12.92 -19.52
C PHE A 582 15.36 -12.93 -20.77
N SER A 583 14.97 -12.25 -21.86
CA SER A 583 15.73 -12.18 -23.12
C SER A 583 15.89 -13.50 -23.86
N PHE A 584 15.00 -14.49 -23.61
CA PHE A 584 14.96 -15.77 -24.33
C PHE A 584 13.55 -16.36 -24.36
N LEU A 585 13.35 -17.32 -25.28
CA LEU A 585 12.12 -18.11 -25.42
C LEU A 585 12.46 -19.60 -25.34
N LEU A 586 11.50 -20.42 -24.92
CA LEU A 586 11.61 -21.88 -24.90
C LEU A 586 10.65 -22.49 -25.93
N SER A 587 11.07 -23.59 -26.56
CA SER A 587 10.25 -24.36 -27.51
C SER A 587 9.54 -25.50 -26.78
N VAL A 588 8.75 -25.20 -25.77
CA VAL A 588 7.96 -26.14 -24.98
C VAL A 588 6.54 -25.65 -24.83
N ASP A 589 5.61 -26.55 -24.50
CA ASP A 589 4.21 -26.22 -24.33
C ASP A 589 3.99 -25.17 -23.23
N HIS A 590 2.97 -24.32 -23.41
CA HIS A 590 2.48 -23.43 -22.38
C HIS A 590 1.56 -24.18 -21.42
N GLU A 591 1.56 -23.76 -20.16
CA GLU A 591 0.71 -24.29 -19.10
C GLU A 591 -0.02 -23.14 -18.40
N LEU A 592 -1.35 -23.27 -18.32
CA LEU A 592 -2.20 -22.38 -17.54
C LEU A 592 -2.13 -22.83 -16.08
N VAL A 593 -1.63 -21.99 -15.21
CA VAL A 593 -1.45 -22.32 -13.78
C VAL A 593 -2.65 -21.88 -12.97
N ASN A 594 -2.98 -20.58 -13.00
CA ASN A 594 -4.12 -20.03 -12.31
C ASN A 594 -4.95 -19.16 -13.26
N ALA A 595 -6.22 -19.03 -12.99
CA ALA A 595 -7.14 -18.09 -13.61
C ALA A 595 -7.75 -17.20 -12.54
N ARG A 596 -8.02 -15.94 -12.88
CA ARG A 596 -8.60 -14.94 -11.97
C ARG A 596 -9.55 -14.02 -12.71
N ALA A 597 -10.59 -13.60 -12.00
CA ALA A 597 -11.45 -12.51 -12.40
C ALA A 597 -11.52 -11.48 -11.27
N THR A 598 -11.29 -10.23 -11.61
CA THR A 598 -11.46 -9.10 -10.71
C THR A 598 -12.69 -8.31 -11.16
N VAL A 599 -13.61 -8.08 -10.26
CA VAL A 599 -14.82 -7.30 -10.49
C VAL A 599 -14.72 -6.00 -9.72
N THR A 600 -14.99 -4.88 -10.39
CA THR A 600 -14.94 -3.54 -9.81
C THR A 600 -16.25 -2.80 -10.02
N GLY A 601 -16.66 -2.03 -9.03
CA GLY A 601 -17.74 -1.06 -9.16
C GLY A 601 -17.29 0.22 -9.88
N PRO A 602 -18.25 1.11 -10.20
CA PRO A 602 -17.92 2.40 -10.78
C PRO A 602 -17.05 3.22 -9.81
N LYS A 603 -16.15 4.01 -10.39
CA LYS A 603 -15.46 5.05 -9.61
C LYS A 603 -16.51 6.07 -9.16
N PRO A 604 -16.42 6.57 -7.92
CA PRO A 604 -17.32 7.63 -7.47
C PRO A 604 -17.15 8.89 -8.32
N ASP A 605 -18.28 9.55 -8.58
CA ASP A 605 -18.31 10.82 -9.33
C ASP A 605 -17.88 11.98 -8.40
N VAL A 606 -16.60 12.04 -8.09
CA VAL A 606 -16.00 13.13 -7.34
C VAL A 606 -15.49 14.18 -8.33
N ALA A 607 -16.21 15.29 -8.42
CA ALA A 607 -15.79 16.40 -9.26
C ALA A 607 -14.45 16.98 -8.73
N PRO A 608 -13.47 17.27 -9.62
CA PRO A 608 -12.26 17.96 -9.17
C PRO A 608 -12.60 19.42 -8.76
N VAL A 609 -12.01 19.86 -7.67
CA VAL A 609 -12.02 21.29 -7.34
C VAL A 609 -11.37 22.06 -8.49
N ARG A 610 -12.00 23.12 -8.95
CA ARG A 610 -11.44 23.99 -9.97
C ARG A 610 -11.11 25.35 -9.38
N LEU A 611 -9.83 25.70 -9.40
CA LEU A 611 -9.39 27.02 -9.01
C LEU A 611 -9.85 28.10 -9.99
N GLU A 612 -10.05 29.32 -9.50
CA GLU A 612 -10.25 30.48 -10.35
C GLU A 612 -9.00 30.73 -11.20
N ASP A 613 -9.22 31.15 -12.45
CA ASP A 613 -8.14 31.49 -13.37
C ASP A 613 -7.36 32.72 -12.84
N GLY A 614 -6.03 32.62 -12.80
CA GLY A 614 -5.11 33.70 -12.51
C GLY A 614 -4.58 34.33 -13.79
N ASP A 615 -3.73 35.33 -13.64
CA ASP A 615 -3.04 36.02 -14.75
C ASP A 615 -1.58 35.56 -14.93
N GLY A 616 -1.16 34.56 -14.18
CA GLY A 616 0.19 34.02 -14.17
C GLY A 616 1.12 34.66 -13.13
N ASP A 617 0.64 35.66 -12.38
CA ASP A 617 1.41 36.35 -11.34
C ASP A 617 1.10 35.78 -9.95
N PRO A 618 2.05 35.06 -9.28
CA PRO A 618 1.86 34.51 -7.96
C PRO A 618 1.99 35.54 -6.82
N SER A 619 2.31 36.81 -7.12
CA SER A 619 2.58 37.87 -6.12
C SER A 619 1.46 38.05 -5.09
N PRO A 620 0.16 37.89 -5.41
CA PRO A 620 -0.89 37.94 -4.41
C PRO A 620 -0.79 36.88 -3.32
N ALA A 621 -0.14 35.74 -3.61
CA ALA A 621 0.10 34.65 -2.68
C ALA A 621 1.41 34.77 -1.88
N LEU A 622 2.25 35.74 -2.21
CA LEU A 622 3.52 35.98 -1.50
C LEU A 622 3.27 36.32 -0.04
N VAL A 623 3.96 35.61 0.85
CA VAL A 623 3.89 35.80 2.30
C VAL A 623 5.12 36.55 2.78
N THR A 624 6.31 36.09 2.38
CA THR A 624 7.59 36.67 2.84
C THR A 624 8.72 36.19 1.92
N GLU A 625 9.92 36.70 2.16
CA GLU A 625 11.17 36.17 1.63
C GLU A 625 11.93 35.46 2.77
N HIS A 626 12.52 34.31 2.48
CA HIS A 626 13.23 33.50 3.46
C HIS A 626 14.57 33.01 2.87
N PRO A 627 15.71 33.10 3.60
CA PRO A 627 16.99 32.61 3.12
C PRO A 627 17.02 31.06 3.13
N ILE A 628 17.47 30.47 2.02
CA ILE A 628 17.73 29.04 1.92
C ILE A 628 19.16 28.75 1.45
N HIS A 629 19.68 27.58 1.77
CA HIS A 629 21.01 27.15 1.31
C HIS A 629 20.88 26.16 0.15
N VAL A 630 21.34 26.55 -1.03
CA VAL A 630 21.35 25.70 -2.24
C VAL A 630 22.72 25.77 -2.90
N GLY A 631 23.31 24.60 -3.22
CA GLY A 631 24.59 24.54 -3.91
C GLY A 631 25.77 25.12 -3.11
N GLY A 632 25.67 25.17 -1.79
CA GLY A 632 26.69 25.73 -0.89
C GLY A 632 26.58 27.24 -0.68
N GLU A 633 25.60 27.89 -1.30
CA GLU A 633 25.36 29.33 -1.18
C GLU A 633 24.02 29.63 -0.51
N GLN A 634 23.95 30.72 0.25
CA GLN A 634 22.71 31.22 0.79
C GLN A 634 22.06 32.15 -0.24
N VAL A 635 20.81 31.84 -0.62
CA VAL A 635 20.03 32.60 -1.59
C VAL A 635 18.66 32.97 -1.01
N PRO A 636 18.08 34.11 -1.39
CA PRO A 636 16.71 34.44 -0.99
C PRO A 636 15.72 33.59 -1.77
N ALA A 637 14.71 33.05 -1.07
CA ALA A 637 13.60 32.30 -1.66
C ALA A 637 12.27 32.97 -1.28
N ASN A 638 11.39 33.13 -2.25
CA ASN A 638 10.04 33.62 -2.01
C ASN A 638 9.20 32.51 -1.35
N VAL A 639 8.45 32.85 -0.31
CA VAL A 639 7.51 31.97 0.38
C VAL A 639 6.09 32.33 -0.01
N TYR A 640 5.37 31.38 -0.59
CA TYR A 640 4.00 31.55 -1.04
C TYR A 640 3.03 30.71 -0.21
N ASP A 641 1.84 31.25 0.06
CA ASP A 641 0.71 30.51 0.61
C ASP A 641 -0.07 29.84 -0.53
N ARG A 642 -0.08 28.50 -0.53
CA ARG A 642 -0.75 27.73 -1.58
C ARG A 642 -2.24 28.04 -1.70
N ALA A 643 -2.93 28.33 -0.59
CA ALA A 643 -4.36 28.64 -0.59
C ALA A 643 -4.72 29.91 -1.35
N ARG A 644 -3.74 30.77 -1.62
CA ARG A 644 -3.92 32.05 -2.32
C ARG A 644 -3.48 32.01 -3.78
N LEU A 645 -2.89 30.89 -4.24
CA LEU A 645 -2.51 30.69 -5.63
C LEU A 645 -3.74 30.41 -6.50
N ARG A 646 -3.71 30.85 -7.74
CA ARG A 646 -4.76 30.68 -8.75
C ARG A 646 -4.27 29.83 -9.92
N ALA A 647 -5.20 29.27 -10.70
CA ALA A 647 -4.87 28.51 -11.89
C ALA A 647 -4.07 29.36 -12.89
N GLY A 648 -2.96 28.82 -13.36
CA GLY A 648 -2.05 29.51 -14.29
C GLY A 648 -0.95 30.34 -13.63
N ASP A 649 -0.98 30.57 -12.32
CA ASP A 649 0.12 31.22 -11.60
C ASP A 649 1.42 30.44 -11.75
N VAL A 650 2.55 31.14 -11.90
CA VAL A 650 3.86 30.52 -12.11
C VAL A 650 4.83 30.92 -11.00
N VAL A 651 5.08 29.99 -10.08
CA VAL A 651 6.05 30.13 -9.00
C VAL A 651 7.44 29.74 -9.49
N ARG A 652 8.33 30.71 -9.64
CA ARG A 652 9.71 30.46 -10.07
C ARG A 652 10.63 30.20 -8.89
N GLY A 653 11.53 29.22 -9.04
CA GLY A 653 12.56 28.91 -8.03
C GLY A 653 13.72 29.92 -8.02
N PRO A 654 14.38 30.13 -6.86
CA PRO A 654 14.14 29.42 -5.60
C PRO A 654 12.88 29.92 -4.90
N ALA A 655 12.00 29.00 -4.52
CA ALA A 655 10.75 29.33 -3.84
C ALA A 655 10.28 28.19 -2.92
N ILE A 656 9.50 28.57 -1.92
CA ILE A 656 8.82 27.65 -1.00
C ILE A 656 7.31 27.91 -1.12
N VAL A 657 6.54 26.85 -1.29
CA VAL A 657 5.06 26.93 -1.23
C VAL A 657 4.61 26.19 0.01
N THR A 658 3.96 26.90 0.93
CA THR A 658 3.48 26.34 2.21
C THR A 658 2.01 26.04 2.16
N GLU A 659 1.61 24.96 2.78
CA GLU A 659 0.22 24.59 3.06
C GLU A 659 0.11 23.90 4.43
N MET A 660 -1.09 23.59 4.89
CA MET A 660 -1.32 23.08 6.24
C MET A 660 -0.54 21.77 6.52
N ASP A 661 -0.50 20.88 5.56
CA ASP A 661 -0.04 19.50 5.72
C ASP A 661 1.29 19.19 5.01
N SER A 662 1.86 20.15 4.27
CA SER A 662 3.13 19.95 3.56
C SER A 662 3.82 21.27 3.19
N THR A 663 5.07 21.14 2.75
CA THR A 663 5.88 22.24 2.19
C THR A 663 6.50 21.79 0.88
N THR A 664 6.32 22.57 -0.18
CA THR A 664 6.92 22.29 -1.51
C THR A 664 8.12 23.21 -1.74
N LEU A 665 9.25 22.64 -2.14
CA LEU A 665 10.45 23.37 -2.55
C LEU A 665 10.55 23.41 -4.07
N VAL A 666 10.65 24.61 -4.64
CA VAL A 666 10.97 24.83 -6.05
C VAL A 666 12.42 25.28 -6.14
N LEU A 667 13.28 24.48 -6.75
CA LEU A 667 14.72 24.74 -6.84
C LEU A 667 15.03 25.80 -7.91
N PRO A 668 16.18 26.49 -7.84
CA PRO A 668 16.62 27.40 -8.90
C PRO A 668 16.63 26.72 -10.28
N GLY A 669 16.22 27.46 -11.33
CA GLY A 669 16.10 26.97 -12.69
C GLY A 669 14.90 26.06 -12.93
N HIS A 670 13.92 26.06 -12.04
CA HIS A 670 12.64 25.36 -12.17
C HIS A 670 11.49 26.29 -11.89
N ALA A 671 10.33 25.97 -12.44
CA ALA A 671 9.09 26.69 -12.16
C ALA A 671 7.96 25.70 -11.87
N ALA A 672 7.09 26.06 -10.93
CA ALA A 672 5.84 25.36 -10.63
C ALA A 672 4.66 26.14 -11.21
N THR A 673 3.98 25.56 -12.19
CA THR A 673 2.74 26.12 -12.74
C THR A 673 1.55 25.54 -12.00
N VAL A 674 0.63 26.37 -11.56
CA VAL A 674 -0.58 25.97 -10.86
C VAL A 674 -1.60 25.46 -11.88
N HIS A 675 -1.91 24.17 -11.83
CA HIS A 675 -2.93 23.55 -12.67
C HIS A 675 -4.34 23.97 -12.22
N PRO A 676 -5.37 24.00 -13.09
CA PRO A 676 -6.76 24.27 -12.69
C PRO A 676 -7.31 23.39 -11.56
N SER A 677 -6.82 22.13 -11.42
CA SER A 677 -7.13 21.24 -10.30
C SER A 677 -6.46 21.61 -8.97
N GLY A 678 -5.66 22.68 -8.94
CA GLY A 678 -4.88 23.10 -7.78
C GLY A 678 -3.52 22.37 -7.62
N SER A 679 -3.20 21.42 -8.49
CA SER A 679 -1.89 20.73 -8.48
C SER A 679 -0.77 21.67 -8.93
N LEU A 680 0.42 21.54 -8.34
CA LEU A 680 1.62 22.21 -8.81
C LEU A 680 2.35 21.32 -9.80
N LEU A 681 2.59 21.81 -11.01
CA LEU A 681 3.36 21.11 -12.05
C LEU A 681 4.76 21.73 -12.12
N ILE A 682 5.75 21.08 -11.50
CA ILE A 682 7.14 21.57 -11.49
C ILE A 682 7.86 21.03 -12.72
N THR A 683 8.50 21.94 -13.47
CA THR A 683 9.32 21.63 -14.65
C THR A 683 10.60 22.43 -14.64
N PRO A 684 11.68 21.97 -15.34
CA PRO A 684 12.82 22.84 -15.64
C PRO A 684 12.37 24.09 -16.42
N GLU A 685 12.95 25.24 -16.11
CA GLU A 685 12.83 26.42 -16.95
C GLU A 685 13.63 26.24 -18.22
N ALA A 686 13.10 26.71 -19.38
CA ALA A 686 13.71 26.56 -20.68
C ALA A 686 15.03 27.37 -20.82
#